data_9c66dccbb61fbc8f68e36440d0ad4d31
#
_entry.id   9c66dccbb61fbc8f68e36440d0ad4d31
#
_cell.length_a   1.000
_cell.length_b   1.000
_cell.length_c   1.000
_cell.angle_alpha   90.00
_cell.angle_beta   90.00
_cell.angle_gamma   90.00
#
_symmetry.space_group_name_H-M   'P 1'
#
loop_
_entity.id
_entity.type
_entity.pdbx_description
1 polymer ?
#
loop_
_entity_poly.entity_id
_entity_poly.type
_entity_poly.pdbx_seq_one_letter_code
_entity_poly.pdbx_strand_id
1 'polypeptide(L)'
;MKNINSQKISIQLLNNLLYSYSMLLFMKNKWVGLVLFITTLLNPNLAISGIISWITTLVFARAIGIHQQNLVHSIYTYNSLIVGFSIGFMFKISFLSVLMTVGTSVLTVMLSYALYTFLTQQLKLPVLNIPFFLVSTIIYLASARYSSLFVDSFYSFEGLNIQQLPLFLQGLFKTTGTLLFMPYDLPGIFILIVLAFNSLISFLLLLFSYYTGTFCFALLKGSFSHAFANMAAFNFILTGIALGGIFLIPSRRSYFMAITGVFVSVFILDAASVVWSLFRIPVFTLPFNLVVLLFIYVLRHIGFPYMNDYIQDIPEKSLSYYLNYSLRFDRLTPQPQLPFLGLWTVYQGFDDQWTHQGNWKYAYDFVITDEKDETYCNEGLALSDYYCFGKPVLSPVEGTVVDIFMGLKDCPIGAVDKKHNWGNYIIIYTIFGYYVEISHFQEKSNKVKIGDTVKPGTVLGNCGNSGYSPQPHIHIQVQYWPNLGSITSPFYFSNCIHQNKTICTEGVLEKGMKVEPMTFSRKRNQVLTFILDDQFSFMLKINENEIKAFHITVRMDRDGSYFFQIDDTNERLYFGIEQQRFTCYRLIGKKNSLLSYIFAALPIIPITTQRDLKWSSILPGNVLGPVGRIQSLLQSFDHRIYQIRGEYSLIQDNQCVTGLISFKRQVIKTCLSFHETKGFQEVSVQFPEKHVLLTRIDPEESS
;
A
#
# COMPACT_ATOMS: atom_id res chain seq x y z
N MET A 1 -12.51 -11.63 -39.83
CA MET A 1 -11.86 -12.06 -38.56
C MET A 1 -10.33 -11.98 -38.60
N LYS A 2 -9.59 -12.38 -39.65
CA LYS A 2 -8.10 -12.28 -39.70
C LYS A 2 -7.57 -10.85 -39.58
N ASN A 3 -8.19 -9.85 -40.22
CA ASN A 3 -7.75 -8.45 -40.15
C ASN A 3 -7.96 -7.77 -38.79
N ILE A 4 -9.01 -8.12 -38.06
CA ILE A 4 -9.27 -7.55 -36.73
C ILE A 4 -8.28 -8.11 -35.69
N ASN A 5 -7.89 -9.36 -35.83
CA ASN A 5 -6.86 -9.95 -34.96
C ASN A 5 -5.47 -9.38 -35.22
N SER A 6 -5.10 -9.12 -36.48
CA SER A 6 -3.79 -8.54 -36.80
C SER A 6 -3.64 -7.10 -36.31
N GLN A 7 -4.68 -6.26 -36.41
CA GLN A 7 -4.68 -4.91 -35.86
C GLN A 7 -4.60 -4.89 -34.32
N LYS A 8 -5.31 -5.79 -33.63
CA LYS A 8 -5.20 -5.91 -32.16
C LYS A 8 -3.80 -6.32 -31.71
N ILE A 9 -3.15 -7.23 -32.44
CA ILE A 9 -1.77 -7.67 -32.15
C ILE A 9 -0.77 -6.53 -32.38
N SER A 10 -0.88 -5.77 -33.48
CA SER A 10 0.02 -4.64 -33.75
C SER A 10 -0.09 -3.54 -32.69
N ILE A 11 -1.31 -3.21 -32.25
CA ILE A 11 -1.55 -2.23 -31.18
C ILE A 11 -0.95 -2.72 -29.84
N GLN A 12 -1.06 -4.00 -29.54
CA GLN A 12 -0.47 -4.58 -28.32
C GLN A 12 1.07 -4.53 -28.34
N LEU A 13 1.69 -4.80 -29.47
CA LEU A 13 3.15 -4.73 -29.65
C LEU A 13 3.66 -3.31 -29.50
N LEU A 14 3.00 -2.34 -30.15
CA LEU A 14 3.33 -0.92 -30.01
C LEU A 14 3.21 -0.46 -28.54
N ASN A 15 2.13 -0.83 -27.87
CA ASN A 15 1.94 -0.51 -26.46
C ASN A 15 3.05 -1.12 -25.58
N ASN A 16 3.48 -2.36 -25.85
CA ASN A 16 4.56 -3.01 -25.11
C ASN A 16 5.89 -2.27 -25.32
N LEU A 17 6.20 -1.85 -26.54
CA LEU A 17 7.38 -1.02 -26.82
C LEU A 17 7.36 0.27 -26.01
N LEU A 18 6.27 1.03 -26.10
CA LEU A 18 6.15 2.30 -25.37
C LEU A 18 6.21 2.11 -23.84
N TYR A 19 5.62 1.05 -23.32
CA TYR A 19 5.77 0.73 -21.89
C TYR A 19 7.22 0.33 -21.52
N SER A 20 7.95 -0.36 -22.40
CA SER A 20 9.37 -0.67 -22.17
C SER A 20 10.23 0.59 -22.06
N TYR A 21 9.96 1.61 -22.87
CA TYR A 21 10.60 2.93 -22.75
C TYR A 21 10.21 3.63 -21.45
N SER A 22 8.93 3.70 -21.12
CA SER A 22 8.49 4.42 -19.93
C SER A 22 8.96 3.78 -18.61
N MET A 23 9.22 2.47 -18.61
CA MET A 23 9.78 1.75 -17.44
C MET A 23 11.19 2.20 -17.07
N LEU A 24 11.93 2.86 -17.96
CA LEU A 24 13.22 3.51 -17.65
C LEU A 24 13.09 4.57 -16.55
N LEU A 25 11.91 5.18 -16.43
CA LEU A 25 11.57 6.15 -15.40
C LEU A 25 10.62 5.58 -14.34
N PHE A 26 10.53 4.25 -14.23
CA PHE A 26 9.60 3.53 -13.33
C PHE A 26 8.12 3.86 -13.58
N MET A 27 7.76 4.26 -14.79
CA MET A 27 6.38 4.64 -15.15
C MET A 27 5.77 3.64 -16.12
N LYS A 28 4.45 3.45 -16.03
CA LYS A 28 3.69 2.67 -17.01
C LYS A 28 2.75 3.60 -17.77
N ASN A 29 3.33 4.45 -18.64
CA ASN A 29 2.61 5.47 -19.40
C ASN A 29 3.06 5.51 -20.85
N LYS A 30 2.11 5.31 -21.79
CA LYS A 30 2.40 5.29 -23.24
C LYS A 30 2.93 6.62 -23.75
N TRP A 31 2.42 7.75 -23.24
CA TRP A 31 2.85 9.08 -23.69
C TRP A 31 4.28 9.38 -23.24
N VAL A 32 4.62 8.98 -22.01
CA VAL A 32 6.01 9.04 -21.54
C VAL A 32 6.90 8.19 -22.44
N GLY A 33 6.49 6.94 -22.70
CA GLY A 33 7.23 6.05 -23.60
C GLY A 33 7.39 6.60 -25.02
N LEU A 34 6.36 7.24 -25.56
CA LEU A 34 6.40 7.86 -26.89
C LEU A 34 7.42 8.99 -26.94
N VAL A 35 7.43 9.89 -25.97
CA VAL A 35 8.40 11.00 -25.93
C VAL A 35 9.82 10.45 -25.80
N LEU A 36 10.06 9.45 -24.92
CA LEU A 36 11.37 8.82 -24.77
C LEU A 36 11.81 8.09 -26.06
N PHE A 37 10.89 7.40 -26.73
CA PHE A 37 11.15 6.77 -28.03
C PHE A 37 11.57 7.81 -29.09
N ILE A 38 10.80 8.90 -29.23
CA ILE A 38 11.14 9.99 -30.17
C ILE A 38 12.50 10.59 -29.81
N THR A 39 12.78 10.78 -28.53
CA THR A 39 14.08 11.29 -28.07
C THR A 39 15.23 10.39 -28.53
N THR A 40 15.08 9.06 -28.46
CA THR A 40 16.14 8.13 -28.91
C THR A 40 16.37 8.16 -30.41
N LEU A 41 15.40 8.60 -31.25
CA LEU A 41 15.58 8.76 -32.68
C LEU A 41 16.61 9.86 -33.06
N LEU A 42 16.92 10.75 -32.10
CA LEU A 42 18.02 11.72 -32.29
C LEU A 42 19.39 11.02 -32.40
N ASN A 43 19.53 9.77 -31.95
CA ASN A 43 20.71 8.91 -32.18
C ASN A 43 20.26 7.61 -32.87
N PRO A 44 20.40 7.51 -34.20
CA PRO A 44 19.94 6.36 -34.99
C PRO A 44 20.58 5.00 -34.54
N ASN A 45 21.87 5.00 -34.20
CA ASN A 45 22.56 3.80 -33.72
C ASN A 45 21.89 3.23 -32.47
N LEU A 46 21.61 4.10 -31.50
CA LEU A 46 21.00 3.76 -30.24
C LEU A 46 19.56 3.27 -30.45
N ALA A 47 18.77 4.00 -31.24
CA ALA A 47 17.37 3.64 -31.51
C ALA A 47 17.25 2.29 -32.21
N ILE A 48 18.05 2.04 -33.26
CA ILE A 48 18.00 0.80 -34.06
C ILE A 48 18.47 -0.39 -33.20
N SER A 49 19.59 -0.25 -32.48
CA SER A 49 20.10 -1.32 -31.60
C SER A 49 19.10 -1.66 -30.49
N GLY A 50 18.44 -0.66 -29.90
CA GLY A 50 17.37 -0.83 -28.93
C GLY A 50 16.18 -1.61 -29.48
N ILE A 51 15.70 -1.25 -30.70
CA ILE A 51 14.58 -1.92 -31.35
C ILE A 51 14.95 -3.38 -31.71
N ILE A 52 16.16 -3.63 -32.26
CA ILE A 52 16.64 -4.99 -32.56
C ILE A 52 16.63 -5.84 -31.28
N SER A 53 17.16 -5.31 -30.19
CA SER A 53 17.18 -6.00 -28.89
C SER A 53 15.76 -6.32 -28.39
N TRP A 54 14.85 -5.35 -28.46
CA TRP A 54 13.45 -5.52 -28.07
C TRP A 54 12.73 -6.58 -28.93
N ILE A 55 12.89 -6.56 -30.27
CA ILE A 55 12.30 -7.54 -31.18
C ILE A 55 12.86 -8.94 -30.87
N THR A 56 14.18 -9.08 -30.74
CA THR A 56 14.84 -10.35 -30.41
C THR A 56 14.27 -10.93 -29.11
N THR A 57 14.09 -10.10 -28.11
CA THR A 57 13.48 -10.51 -26.82
C THR A 57 12.08 -11.08 -27.00
N LEU A 58 11.22 -10.45 -27.79
CA LEU A 58 9.86 -10.91 -28.04
C LEU A 58 9.84 -12.24 -28.81
N VAL A 59 10.69 -12.37 -29.83
CA VAL A 59 10.80 -13.59 -30.62
C VAL A 59 11.31 -14.74 -29.77
N PHE A 60 12.42 -14.53 -29.05
CA PHE A 60 13.03 -15.57 -28.22
C PHE A 60 12.13 -15.98 -27.05
N ALA A 61 11.54 -15.03 -26.33
CA ALA A 61 10.63 -15.33 -25.23
C ALA A 61 9.41 -16.14 -25.66
N ARG A 62 8.89 -15.90 -26.86
CA ARG A 62 7.83 -16.73 -27.46
C ARG A 62 8.35 -18.13 -27.82
N ALA A 63 9.55 -18.24 -28.38
CA ALA A 63 10.14 -19.51 -28.79
C ALA A 63 10.36 -20.46 -27.60
N ILE A 64 10.72 -19.94 -26.44
CA ILE A 64 10.90 -20.72 -25.21
C ILE A 64 9.62 -20.88 -24.38
N GLY A 65 8.45 -20.39 -24.87
CA GLY A 65 7.16 -20.62 -24.22
C GLY A 65 6.83 -19.66 -23.06
N ILE A 66 7.50 -18.52 -22.93
CA ILE A 66 7.12 -17.51 -21.93
C ILE A 66 5.73 -16.96 -22.29
N HIS A 67 4.79 -17.07 -21.35
CA HIS A 67 3.40 -16.70 -21.56
C HIS A 67 3.26 -15.21 -21.90
N GLN A 68 2.40 -14.87 -22.92
CA GLN A 68 2.24 -13.49 -23.40
C GLN A 68 1.87 -12.50 -22.30
N GLN A 69 1.13 -12.94 -21.27
CA GLN A 69 0.79 -12.09 -20.13
C GLN A 69 2.01 -11.61 -19.33
N ASN A 70 3.06 -12.42 -19.23
CA ASN A 70 4.31 -12.07 -18.58
C ASN A 70 5.12 -11.06 -19.41
N LEU A 71 4.98 -11.07 -20.74
CA LEU A 71 5.60 -10.09 -21.62
C LEU A 71 4.95 -8.70 -21.52
N VAL A 72 3.66 -8.63 -21.18
CA VAL A 72 2.96 -7.35 -20.94
C VAL A 72 3.52 -6.59 -19.72
N HIS A 73 4.13 -7.30 -18.75
CA HIS A 73 4.75 -6.67 -17.58
C HIS A 73 6.10 -5.99 -17.84
N SER A 74 6.56 -5.92 -19.09
CA SER A 74 7.75 -5.17 -19.56
C SER A 74 9.09 -5.49 -18.88
N ILE A 75 9.15 -6.33 -17.84
CA ILE A 75 10.38 -6.63 -17.08
C ILE A 75 11.46 -7.23 -17.98
N TYR A 76 11.07 -8.13 -18.88
CA TYR A 76 12.00 -8.75 -19.82
C TYR A 76 12.41 -7.80 -20.94
N THR A 77 11.46 -7.00 -21.43
CA THR A 77 11.64 -6.17 -22.62
C THR A 77 12.42 -4.89 -22.34
N TYR A 78 12.26 -4.24 -21.14
CA TYR A 78 12.98 -3.02 -20.86
C TYR A 78 14.46 -3.26 -20.55
N ASN A 79 14.83 -4.35 -19.85
CA ASN A 79 16.24 -4.69 -19.62
C ASN A 79 16.98 -4.95 -20.94
N SER A 80 16.37 -5.70 -21.86
CA SER A 80 16.94 -5.93 -23.19
C SER A 80 17.03 -4.64 -24.01
N LEU A 81 16.01 -3.77 -23.95
CA LEU A 81 16.02 -2.47 -24.61
C LEU A 81 17.25 -1.65 -24.18
N ILE A 82 17.54 -1.58 -22.88
CA ILE A 82 18.69 -0.86 -22.35
C ILE A 82 20.03 -1.53 -22.75
N VAL A 83 20.08 -2.86 -22.81
CA VAL A 83 21.26 -3.57 -23.36
C VAL A 83 21.49 -3.17 -24.80
N GLY A 84 20.44 -3.12 -25.62
CA GLY A 84 20.52 -2.60 -27.00
C GLY A 84 21.03 -1.16 -27.04
N PHE A 85 20.57 -0.28 -26.16
CA PHE A 85 21.09 1.09 -26.05
C PHE A 85 22.56 1.12 -25.67
N SER A 86 23.03 0.30 -24.75
CA SER A 86 24.44 0.26 -24.37
C SER A 86 25.36 -0.15 -25.53
N ILE A 87 24.89 -1.07 -26.38
CA ILE A 87 25.63 -1.50 -27.58
C ILE A 87 25.60 -0.39 -28.64
N GLY A 88 24.43 0.20 -28.94
CA GLY A 88 24.29 1.27 -29.91
C GLY A 88 24.96 2.58 -29.50
N PHE A 89 25.15 2.81 -28.19
CA PHE A 89 25.96 3.92 -27.67
C PHE A 89 27.45 3.74 -27.95
N MET A 90 27.94 2.48 -27.82
CA MET A 90 29.37 2.19 -27.92
C MET A 90 29.82 1.92 -29.36
N PHE A 91 29.00 1.22 -30.15
CA PHE A 91 29.38 0.72 -31.46
C PHE A 91 28.46 1.21 -32.59
N LYS A 92 29.07 1.48 -33.77
CA LYS A 92 28.29 1.69 -34.99
C LYS A 92 27.55 0.44 -35.40
N ILE A 93 26.41 0.63 -36.05
CA ILE A 93 25.66 -0.48 -36.63
C ILE A 93 26.51 -1.17 -37.68
N SER A 94 26.76 -2.45 -37.48
CA SER A 94 27.48 -3.36 -38.36
C SER A 94 26.89 -4.76 -38.20
N PHE A 95 27.23 -5.68 -39.10
CA PHE A 95 26.79 -7.08 -38.96
C PHE A 95 27.17 -7.66 -37.58
N LEU A 96 28.40 -7.36 -37.12
CA LEU A 96 28.90 -7.85 -35.84
C LEU A 96 28.16 -7.24 -34.67
N SER A 97 27.90 -5.93 -34.66
CA SER A 97 27.14 -5.27 -33.58
C SER A 97 25.69 -5.75 -33.52
N VAL A 98 25.06 -6.05 -34.65
CA VAL A 98 23.72 -6.68 -34.71
C VAL A 98 23.76 -8.09 -34.13
N LEU A 99 24.74 -8.91 -34.50
CA LEU A 99 24.92 -10.25 -33.94
C LEU A 99 25.12 -10.24 -32.43
N MET A 100 25.94 -9.29 -31.95
CA MET A 100 26.12 -9.05 -30.50
C MET A 100 24.81 -8.66 -29.83
N THR A 101 24.03 -7.76 -30.43
CA THR A 101 22.74 -7.31 -29.90
C THR A 101 21.76 -8.46 -29.80
N VAL A 102 21.69 -9.34 -30.79
CA VAL A 102 20.83 -10.54 -30.76
C VAL A 102 21.27 -11.50 -29.64
N GLY A 103 22.58 -11.85 -29.59
CA GLY A 103 23.08 -12.78 -28.57
C GLY A 103 22.92 -12.27 -27.15
N THR A 104 23.20 -10.99 -26.92
CA THR A 104 23.03 -10.36 -25.58
C THR A 104 21.58 -10.23 -25.18
N SER A 105 20.66 -10.00 -26.14
CA SER A 105 19.22 -9.98 -25.85
C SER A 105 18.71 -11.34 -25.36
N VAL A 106 19.16 -12.42 -25.99
CA VAL A 106 18.85 -13.79 -25.54
C VAL A 106 19.34 -14.01 -24.12
N LEU A 107 20.60 -13.67 -23.83
CA LEU A 107 21.18 -13.79 -22.48
C LEU A 107 20.40 -12.94 -21.46
N THR A 108 19.98 -11.73 -21.85
CA THR A 108 19.21 -10.83 -20.98
C THR A 108 17.85 -11.43 -20.60
N VAL A 109 17.16 -12.06 -21.56
CA VAL A 109 15.88 -12.74 -21.26
C VAL A 109 16.08 -13.87 -20.26
N MET A 110 17.10 -14.72 -20.47
CA MET A 110 17.40 -15.85 -19.59
C MET A 110 17.72 -15.39 -18.17
N LEU A 111 18.60 -14.37 -18.03
CA LEU A 111 18.94 -13.78 -16.74
C LEU A 111 17.74 -13.08 -16.08
N SER A 112 16.93 -12.36 -16.86
CA SER A 112 15.74 -11.69 -16.32
C SER A 112 14.75 -12.70 -15.76
N TYR A 113 14.55 -13.85 -16.44
CA TYR A 113 13.68 -14.90 -15.96
C TYR A 113 14.22 -15.57 -14.69
N ALA A 114 15.50 -15.94 -14.68
CA ALA A 114 16.15 -16.56 -13.53
C ALA A 114 16.13 -15.65 -12.30
N LEU A 115 16.49 -14.37 -12.47
CA LEU A 115 16.48 -13.38 -11.38
C LEU A 115 15.06 -13.05 -10.93
N TYR A 116 14.08 -13.00 -11.83
CA TYR A 116 12.69 -12.80 -11.45
C TYR A 116 12.20 -13.94 -10.55
N THR A 117 12.46 -15.20 -10.94
CA THR A 117 12.07 -16.35 -10.13
C THR A 117 12.76 -16.35 -8.77
N PHE A 118 14.04 -16.03 -8.71
CA PHE A 118 14.79 -16.02 -7.45
C PHE A 118 14.46 -14.80 -6.58
N LEU A 119 14.63 -13.58 -7.11
CA LEU A 119 14.49 -12.37 -6.30
C LEU A 119 13.04 -12.08 -5.95
N THR A 120 12.13 -12.19 -6.92
CA THR A 120 10.74 -11.76 -6.68
C THR A 120 9.93 -12.84 -5.97
N GLN A 121 10.06 -14.11 -6.36
CA GLN A 121 9.25 -15.17 -5.77
C GLN A 121 9.80 -15.64 -4.41
N GLN A 122 11.11 -15.73 -4.23
CA GLN A 122 11.71 -16.23 -2.98
C GLN A 122 12.02 -15.11 -1.99
N LEU A 123 12.61 -14.01 -2.45
CA LEU A 123 13.07 -12.92 -1.57
C LEU A 123 12.11 -11.73 -1.53
N LYS A 124 11.06 -11.71 -2.35
CA LYS A 124 10.12 -10.59 -2.52
C LYS A 124 10.83 -9.27 -2.86
N LEU A 125 11.94 -9.36 -3.62
CA LEU A 125 12.74 -8.22 -4.08
C LEU A 125 12.49 -7.95 -5.56
N PRO A 126 12.55 -6.68 -6.02
CA PRO A 126 12.47 -6.36 -7.44
C PRO A 126 13.74 -6.78 -8.18
N VAL A 127 13.61 -7.13 -9.46
CA VAL A 127 14.76 -7.48 -10.31
C VAL A 127 15.60 -6.25 -10.67
N LEU A 128 14.99 -5.08 -10.76
CA LEU A 128 15.60 -3.83 -11.19
C LEU A 128 16.34 -3.97 -12.54
N ASN A 129 17.49 -3.30 -12.68
CA ASN A 129 18.33 -3.32 -13.88
C ASN A 129 19.51 -4.31 -13.76
N ILE A 130 19.42 -5.32 -12.89
CA ILE A 130 20.51 -6.29 -12.69
C ILE A 130 20.82 -7.06 -13.98
N PRO A 131 19.84 -7.58 -14.75
CA PRO A 131 20.11 -8.24 -16.03
C PRO A 131 20.87 -7.36 -17.00
N PHE A 132 20.44 -6.09 -17.14
CA PHE A 132 21.14 -5.10 -17.95
C PHE A 132 22.58 -4.89 -17.48
N PHE A 133 22.79 -4.62 -16.19
CA PHE A 133 24.12 -4.39 -15.62
C PHE A 133 25.07 -5.57 -15.91
N LEU A 134 24.64 -6.79 -15.63
CA LEU A 134 25.47 -7.99 -15.83
C LEU A 134 25.81 -8.22 -17.31
N VAL A 135 24.80 -8.17 -18.19
CA VAL A 135 24.99 -8.42 -19.63
C VAL A 135 25.83 -7.33 -20.26
N SER A 136 25.58 -6.05 -19.93
CA SER A 136 26.39 -4.94 -20.46
C SER A 136 27.85 -5.02 -19.98
N THR A 137 28.10 -5.41 -18.73
CA THR A 137 29.46 -5.65 -18.24
C THR A 137 30.15 -6.78 -19.00
N ILE A 138 29.47 -7.91 -19.20
CA ILE A 138 30.00 -9.06 -19.95
C ILE A 138 30.36 -8.64 -21.38
N ILE A 139 29.45 -7.97 -22.08
CA ILE A 139 29.69 -7.63 -23.50
C ILE A 139 30.78 -6.56 -23.67
N TYR A 140 30.90 -5.59 -22.77
CA TYR A 140 31.96 -4.60 -22.82
C TYR A 140 33.33 -5.25 -22.59
N LEU A 141 33.43 -6.20 -21.63
CA LEU A 141 34.67 -6.97 -21.43
C LEU A 141 35.02 -7.83 -22.64
N ALA A 142 34.03 -8.55 -23.21
CA ALA A 142 34.25 -9.41 -24.37
C ALA A 142 34.65 -8.59 -25.61
N SER A 143 34.00 -7.45 -25.84
CA SER A 143 34.23 -6.59 -26.99
C SER A 143 35.64 -6.01 -27.06
N ALA A 144 36.35 -5.91 -25.94
CA ALA A 144 37.76 -5.50 -25.89
C ALA A 144 38.69 -6.41 -26.70
N ARG A 145 38.24 -7.63 -27.02
CA ARG A 145 38.99 -8.62 -27.84
C ARG A 145 38.51 -8.73 -29.30
N TYR A 146 37.50 -7.94 -29.69
CA TYR A 146 36.92 -8.03 -31.02
C TYR A 146 37.55 -7.00 -31.95
N SER A 147 38.23 -7.47 -33.01
CA SER A 147 39.00 -6.59 -33.91
C SER A 147 38.15 -5.86 -34.96
N SER A 148 36.92 -6.29 -35.20
CA SER A 148 36.07 -5.77 -36.30
C SER A 148 34.92 -4.89 -35.86
N LEU A 149 34.98 -4.37 -34.63
CA LEU A 149 34.00 -3.42 -34.12
C LEU A 149 34.44 -1.99 -34.35
N PHE A 150 33.53 -1.18 -34.87
CA PHE A 150 33.74 0.25 -35.07
C PHE A 150 33.12 1.04 -33.90
N VAL A 151 33.94 1.75 -33.14
CA VAL A 151 33.49 2.61 -32.07
C VAL A 151 32.73 3.80 -32.66
N ASP A 152 31.62 4.17 -32.02
CA ASP A 152 30.77 5.29 -32.43
C ASP A 152 31.33 6.64 -31.98
N SER A 153 32.52 7.01 -32.49
CA SER A 153 33.13 8.32 -32.19
C SER A 153 32.65 9.46 -33.07
N PHE A 154 31.82 9.18 -34.11
CA PHE A 154 31.44 10.14 -35.11
C PHE A 154 30.07 10.82 -34.91
N TYR A 155 29.27 10.36 -33.98
CA TYR A 155 27.98 10.98 -33.64
C TYR A 155 28.12 11.88 -32.41
N SER A 156 29.05 12.85 -32.45
CA SER A 156 29.01 13.97 -31.53
C SER A 156 27.93 14.94 -32.00
N PHE A 157 26.75 14.83 -31.43
CA PHE A 157 25.67 15.79 -31.73
C PHE A 157 25.90 17.07 -30.94
N GLU A 158 26.87 17.90 -31.35
CA GLU A 158 27.13 19.19 -30.70
C GLU A 158 25.88 20.07 -30.67
N GLY A 159 25.00 19.99 -31.68
CA GLY A 159 23.72 20.67 -31.72
C GLY A 159 22.68 20.29 -30.67
N LEU A 160 22.93 19.21 -29.87
CA LEU A 160 22.07 18.82 -28.76
C LEU A 160 22.47 19.43 -27.42
N ASN A 161 23.59 20.17 -27.39
CA ASN A 161 24.06 20.90 -26.21
C ASN A 161 23.72 22.40 -26.35
N ILE A 162 23.37 23.01 -25.22
CA ILE A 162 23.06 24.41 -25.09
C ILE A 162 24.34 25.16 -24.69
N GLN A 163 24.71 26.15 -25.47
CA GLN A 163 25.91 26.96 -25.17
C GLN A 163 25.65 27.83 -23.95
N GLN A 164 26.72 28.00 -23.09
CA GLN A 164 26.74 28.92 -21.96
C GLN A 164 25.76 28.61 -20.81
N LEU A 165 25.41 27.34 -20.58
CA LEU A 165 24.67 26.97 -19.38
C LEU A 165 25.56 26.96 -18.13
N PRO A 166 25.02 27.39 -16.97
CA PRO A 166 25.70 27.18 -15.70
C PRO A 166 26.01 25.69 -15.44
N LEU A 167 27.17 25.39 -14.89
CA LEU A 167 27.67 24.02 -14.71
C LEU A 167 26.68 23.09 -13.98
N PHE A 168 25.99 23.60 -12.96
CA PHE A 168 25.02 22.82 -12.20
C PHE A 168 23.76 22.44 -13.00
N LEU A 169 23.34 23.26 -13.97
CA LEU A 169 22.24 22.95 -14.88
C LEU A 169 22.71 22.00 -15.99
N GLN A 170 23.85 22.28 -16.58
CA GLN A 170 24.43 21.44 -17.62
C GLN A 170 24.68 20.02 -17.11
N GLY A 171 25.25 19.89 -15.89
CA GLY A 171 25.43 18.59 -15.24
C GLY A 171 24.11 17.85 -15.02
N LEU A 172 23.08 18.53 -14.52
CA LEU A 172 21.74 17.95 -14.36
C LEU A 172 21.17 17.43 -15.69
N PHE A 173 21.19 18.24 -16.74
CA PHE A 173 20.62 17.88 -18.04
C PHE A 173 21.37 16.71 -18.67
N LYS A 174 22.70 16.75 -18.73
CA LYS A 174 23.52 15.66 -19.26
C LYS A 174 23.35 14.37 -18.48
N THR A 175 23.38 14.45 -17.13
CA THR A 175 23.16 13.28 -16.28
C THR A 175 21.78 12.69 -16.45
N THR A 176 20.75 13.52 -16.59
CA THR A 176 19.36 13.03 -16.87
C THR A 176 19.29 12.40 -18.26
N GLY A 177 19.93 12.97 -19.27
CA GLY A 177 20.03 12.41 -20.63
C GLY A 177 20.72 11.04 -20.65
N THR A 178 21.67 10.81 -19.74
CA THR A 178 22.37 9.51 -19.61
C THR A 178 21.43 8.35 -19.29
N LEU A 179 20.26 8.59 -18.72
CA LEU A 179 19.22 7.56 -18.52
C LEU A 179 18.79 6.90 -19.86
N LEU A 180 18.93 7.62 -20.97
CA LEU A 180 18.73 7.12 -22.35
C LEU A 180 20.06 6.88 -23.10
N PHE A 181 21.18 6.79 -22.42
CA PHE A 181 22.51 6.76 -23.07
C PHE A 181 22.80 7.96 -23.99
N MET A 182 22.17 9.08 -23.72
CA MET A 182 22.32 10.33 -24.46
C MET A 182 22.76 11.46 -23.52
N PRO A 183 24.06 11.58 -23.18
CA PRO A 183 24.59 12.57 -22.22
C PRO A 183 24.63 13.99 -22.83
N TYR A 184 23.48 14.46 -23.34
CA TYR A 184 23.30 15.78 -23.96
C TYR A 184 22.20 16.56 -23.23
N ASP A 185 22.23 17.90 -23.37
CA ASP A 185 21.30 18.78 -22.67
C ASP A 185 19.85 18.59 -23.10
N LEU A 186 19.58 18.53 -24.42
CA LEU A 186 18.19 18.41 -24.94
C LEU A 186 17.48 17.11 -24.52
N PRO A 187 18.08 15.91 -24.62
CA PRO A 187 17.46 14.69 -24.10
C PRO A 187 17.15 14.77 -22.61
N GLY A 188 18.05 15.34 -21.81
CA GLY A 188 17.83 15.54 -20.39
C GLY A 188 16.66 16.46 -20.08
N ILE A 189 16.53 17.56 -20.82
CA ILE A 189 15.41 18.50 -20.70
C ILE A 189 14.09 17.81 -21.06
N PHE A 190 14.04 17.01 -22.12
CA PHE A 190 12.82 16.27 -22.48
C PHE A 190 12.38 15.31 -21.38
N ILE A 191 13.33 14.59 -20.75
CA ILE A 191 13.03 13.71 -19.62
C ILE A 191 12.49 14.52 -18.43
N LEU A 192 13.10 15.65 -18.09
CA LEU A 192 12.65 16.51 -16.99
C LEU A 192 11.25 17.05 -17.23
N ILE A 193 10.97 17.52 -18.46
CA ILE A 193 9.63 17.99 -18.87
C ILE A 193 8.60 16.87 -18.69
N VAL A 194 8.91 15.68 -19.21
CA VAL A 194 8.00 14.52 -19.11
C VAL A 194 7.72 14.16 -17.65
N LEU A 195 8.73 14.17 -16.80
CA LEU A 195 8.55 13.90 -15.37
C LEU A 195 7.72 14.99 -14.69
N ALA A 196 8.02 16.26 -14.92
CA ALA A 196 7.28 17.38 -14.35
C ALA A 196 5.78 17.35 -14.70
N PHE A 197 5.45 16.93 -15.94
CA PHE A 197 4.06 16.81 -16.38
C PHE A 197 3.35 15.54 -15.91
N ASN A 198 4.06 14.46 -15.64
CA ASN A 198 3.43 13.18 -15.25
C ASN A 198 3.44 12.93 -13.74
N SER A 199 4.53 13.24 -13.03
CA SER A 199 4.68 13.02 -11.60
C SER A 199 5.54 14.10 -10.98
N LEU A 200 4.92 14.98 -10.21
CA LEU A 200 5.62 16.05 -9.48
C LEU A 200 6.55 15.47 -8.40
N ILE A 201 6.11 14.38 -7.75
CA ILE A 201 6.91 13.71 -6.71
C ILE A 201 8.18 13.11 -7.34
N SER A 202 8.07 12.37 -8.46
CA SER A 202 9.26 11.82 -9.15
C SER A 202 10.19 12.91 -9.67
N PHE A 203 9.63 14.01 -10.19
CA PHE A 203 10.42 15.15 -10.65
C PHE A 203 11.22 15.80 -9.53
N LEU A 204 10.59 16.07 -8.39
CA LEU A 204 11.28 16.64 -7.22
C LEU A 204 12.30 15.67 -6.62
N LEU A 205 11.97 14.37 -6.54
CA LEU A 205 12.93 13.34 -6.10
C LEU A 205 14.16 13.29 -7.00
N LEU A 206 13.98 13.39 -8.32
CA LEU A 206 15.10 13.49 -9.27
C LEU A 206 16.00 14.66 -8.92
N LEU A 207 15.44 15.88 -8.80
CA LEU A 207 16.20 17.08 -8.50
C LEU A 207 16.95 16.97 -7.16
N PHE A 208 16.23 16.65 -6.09
CA PHE A 208 16.83 16.54 -4.76
C PHE A 208 17.91 15.46 -4.70
N SER A 209 17.66 14.29 -5.29
CA SER A 209 18.64 13.20 -5.26
C SER A 209 19.87 13.51 -6.08
N TYR A 210 19.71 14.12 -7.25
CA TYR A 210 20.83 14.55 -8.07
C TYR A 210 21.70 15.55 -7.33
N TYR A 211 21.14 16.64 -6.83
CA TYR A 211 21.92 17.68 -6.16
C TYR A 211 22.52 17.21 -4.85
N THR A 212 21.76 16.43 -4.03
CA THR A 212 22.29 15.88 -2.77
C THR A 212 23.46 14.94 -3.04
N GLY A 213 23.31 13.99 -3.97
CA GLY A 213 24.38 13.04 -4.29
C GLY A 213 25.61 13.73 -4.89
N THR A 214 25.39 14.63 -5.87
CA THR A 214 26.47 15.38 -6.52
C THR A 214 27.19 16.31 -5.54
N PHE A 215 26.46 16.98 -4.64
CA PHE A 215 27.06 17.81 -3.59
C PHE A 215 27.92 16.98 -2.62
N CYS A 216 27.39 15.85 -2.12
CA CYS A 216 28.17 14.95 -1.27
C CYS A 216 29.41 14.42 -2.00
N PHE A 217 29.28 14.04 -3.27
CA PHE A 217 30.41 13.61 -4.10
C PHE A 217 31.46 14.71 -4.28
N ALA A 218 31.00 15.97 -4.50
CA ALA A 218 31.86 17.13 -4.64
C ALA A 218 32.69 17.39 -3.35
N LEU A 219 32.05 17.27 -2.18
CA LEU A 219 32.73 17.41 -0.89
C LEU A 219 33.84 16.36 -0.70
N LEU A 220 33.53 15.09 -1.06
CA LEU A 220 34.50 13.99 -0.94
C LEU A 220 35.65 14.12 -1.93
N LYS A 221 35.40 14.59 -3.14
CA LYS A 221 36.43 14.76 -4.19
C LYS A 221 37.14 16.13 -4.17
N GLY A 222 36.63 17.08 -3.39
CA GLY A 222 37.20 18.44 -3.32
C GLY A 222 36.97 19.27 -4.58
N SER A 223 36.05 18.89 -5.49
CA SER A 223 35.82 19.58 -6.76
C SER A 223 34.36 19.51 -7.23
N PHE A 224 33.71 20.66 -7.27
CA PHE A 224 32.35 20.78 -7.84
C PHE A 224 32.31 20.57 -9.36
N SER A 225 33.34 21.09 -10.07
CA SER A 225 33.40 20.91 -11.53
C SER A 225 33.50 19.43 -11.91
N HIS A 226 34.31 18.67 -11.21
CA HIS A 226 34.43 17.23 -11.43
C HIS A 226 33.10 16.49 -11.08
N ALA A 227 32.45 16.87 -9.98
CA ALA A 227 31.19 16.24 -9.56
C ALA A 227 30.06 16.47 -10.54
N PHE A 228 29.86 17.70 -11.04
CA PHE A 228 28.84 18.02 -12.04
C PHE A 228 29.15 17.45 -13.43
N ALA A 229 30.41 17.16 -13.75
CA ALA A 229 30.80 16.48 -14.97
C ALA A 229 30.62 14.95 -14.91
N ASN A 230 30.35 14.38 -13.73
CA ASN A 230 30.22 12.93 -13.55
C ASN A 230 28.85 12.43 -14.03
N MET A 231 28.83 11.85 -15.21
CA MET A 231 27.60 11.28 -15.79
C MET A 231 27.02 10.11 -15.00
N ALA A 232 27.84 9.38 -14.21
CA ALA A 232 27.38 8.26 -13.39
C ALA A 232 26.49 8.70 -12.21
N ALA A 233 26.36 10.00 -11.96
CA ALA A 233 25.43 10.59 -10.99
C ALA A 233 23.93 10.25 -11.28
N PHE A 234 23.59 9.70 -12.45
CA PHE A 234 22.25 9.15 -12.70
C PHE A 234 21.87 8.03 -11.72
N ASN A 235 22.84 7.35 -11.10
CA ASN A 235 22.58 6.39 -10.03
C ASN A 235 21.93 7.05 -8.81
N PHE A 236 22.27 8.29 -8.48
CA PHE A 236 21.64 9.06 -7.40
C PHE A 236 20.17 9.32 -7.72
N ILE A 237 19.89 9.71 -8.97
CA ILE A 237 18.52 9.95 -9.48
C ILE A 237 17.66 8.69 -9.32
N LEU A 238 18.14 7.56 -9.85
CA LEU A 238 17.42 6.29 -9.80
C LEU A 238 17.20 5.82 -8.36
N THR A 239 18.21 5.93 -7.50
CA THR A 239 18.10 5.56 -6.07
C THR A 239 17.06 6.39 -5.36
N GLY A 240 17.06 7.70 -5.57
CA GLY A 240 16.11 8.60 -4.92
C GLY A 240 14.67 8.39 -5.35
N ILE A 241 14.42 8.23 -6.67
CA ILE A 241 13.07 7.93 -7.18
C ILE A 241 12.58 6.57 -6.65
N ALA A 242 13.44 5.55 -6.69
CA ALA A 242 13.12 4.19 -6.27
C ALA A 242 12.72 4.13 -4.79
N LEU A 243 13.53 4.70 -3.89
CA LEU A 243 13.29 4.68 -2.44
C LEU A 243 12.32 5.76 -1.98
N GLY A 244 12.23 6.89 -2.67
CA GLY A 244 11.35 7.99 -2.26
C GLY A 244 9.89 7.87 -2.75
N GLY A 245 9.62 7.07 -3.80
CA GLY A 245 8.32 7.10 -4.42
C GLY A 245 7.81 5.81 -5.07
N ILE A 246 8.68 4.84 -5.40
CA ILE A 246 8.29 3.63 -6.11
C ILE A 246 8.15 2.44 -5.16
N PHE A 247 9.22 2.06 -4.47
CA PHE A 247 9.22 0.90 -3.57
C PHE A 247 8.79 1.24 -2.15
N LEU A 248 8.85 2.51 -1.79
CA LEU A 248 8.25 3.04 -0.56
C LEU A 248 7.13 4.02 -0.91
N ILE A 249 6.08 4.03 -0.09
CA ILE A 249 4.98 5.00 -0.20
C ILE A 249 5.52 6.40 0.11
N PRO A 250 5.24 7.42 -0.73
CA PRO A 250 5.68 8.79 -0.49
C PRO A 250 5.31 9.29 0.90
N SER A 251 6.31 9.58 1.72
CA SER A 251 6.17 10.04 3.11
C SER A 251 7.46 10.71 3.57
N ARG A 252 7.42 11.49 4.66
CA ARG A 252 8.63 12.08 5.25
C ARG A 252 9.70 11.02 5.55
N ARG A 253 9.29 9.85 6.06
CA ARG A 253 10.21 8.75 6.36
C ARG A 253 10.80 8.13 5.09
N SER A 254 10.01 7.98 4.04
CA SER A 254 10.48 7.46 2.75
C SER A 254 11.44 8.43 2.07
N TYR A 255 11.20 9.74 2.17
CA TYR A 255 12.13 10.77 1.67
C TYR A 255 13.44 10.77 2.44
N PHE A 256 13.40 10.58 3.76
CA PHE A 256 14.61 10.40 4.56
C PHE A 256 15.38 9.13 4.12
N MET A 257 14.70 8.01 3.88
CA MET A 257 15.33 6.79 3.35
C MET A 257 15.96 7.02 1.96
N ALA A 258 15.29 7.79 1.09
CA ALA A 258 15.82 8.15 -0.22
C ALA A 258 17.13 8.95 -0.13
N ILE A 259 17.15 9.98 0.72
CA ILE A 259 18.36 10.80 0.94
C ILE A 259 19.49 9.94 1.51
N THR A 260 19.20 9.09 2.51
CA THR A 260 20.18 8.17 3.10
C THR A 260 20.70 7.19 2.06
N GLY A 261 19.82 6.63 1.23
CA GLY A 261 20.21 5.73 0.13
C GLY A 261 21.09 6.43 -0.90
N VAL A 262 20.77 7.67 -1.27
CA VAL A 262 21.61 8.49 -2.17
C VAL A 262 23.00 8.71 -1.55
N PHE A 263 23.07 9.06 -0.27
CA PHE A 263 24.35 9.24 0.43
C PHE A 263 25.20 7.96 0.42
N VAL A 264 24.60 6.80 0.72
CA VAL A 264 25.30 5.50 0.62
C VAL A 264 25.73 5.19 -0.81
N SER A 265 24.89 5.56 -1.81
CA SER A 265 25.20 5.36 -3.23
C SER A 265 26.45 6.13 -3.69
N VAL A 266 26.79 7.26 -3.04
CA VAL A 266 28.01 8.03 -3.35
C VAL A 266 29.26 7.18 -3.09
N PHE A 267 29.34 6.52 -1.92
CA PHE A 267 30.50 5.69 -1.58
C PHE A 267 30.62 4.47 -2.50
N ILE A 268 29.48 3.84 -2.81
CA ILE A 268 29.47 2.66 -3.69
C ILE A 268 29.84 3.05 -5.11
N LEU A 269 29.37 4.22 -5.60
CA LEU A 269 29.75 4.74 -6.89
C LEU A 269 31.25 5.00 -6.98
N ASP A 270 31.81 5.62 -5.96
CA ASP A 270 33.25 5.92 -5.94
C ASP A 270 34.09 4.64 -5.90
N ALA A 271 33.77 3.71 -5.01
CA ALA A 271 34.44 2.42 -4.91
C ALA A 271 34.32 1.60 -6.21
N ALA A 272 33.14 1.52 -6.79
CA ALA A 272 32.91 0.84 -8.07
C ALA A 272 33.69 1.52 -9.21
N SER A 273 33.75 2.84 -9.24
CA SER A 273 34.51 3.58 -10.26
C SER A 273 35.99 3.23 -10.25
N VAL A 274 36.59 3.02 -9.08
CA VAL A 274 38.01 2.57 -8.96
C VAL A 274 38.19 1.20 -9.63
N VAL A 275 37.35 0.23 -9.31
CA VAL A 275 37.44 -1.14 -9.86
C VAL A 275 37.16 -1.18 -11.37
N TRP A 276 36.05 -0.56 -11.81
CA TRP A 276 35.64 -0.59 -13.22
C TRP A 276 36.54 0.20 -14.14
N SER A 277 37.20 1.26 -13.63
CA SER A 277 38.18 2.03 -14.42
C SER A 277 39.39 1.20 -14.85
N LEU A 278 39.78 0.17 -14.09
CA LEU A 278 40.88 -0.74 -14.44
C LEU A 278 40.60 -1.49 -15.75
N PHE A 279 39.30 -1.73 -16.01
CA PHE A 279 38.82 -2.43 -17.22
C PHE A 279 38.27 -1.48 -18.29
N ARG A 280 38.31 -0.16 -18.05
CA ARG A 280 37.72 0.87 -18.92
C ARG A 280 36.23 0.66 -19.20
N ILE A 281 35.48 0.18 -18.22
CA ILE A 281 34.05 -0.08 -18.30
C ILE A 281 33.30 0.93 -17.47
N PRO A 282 32.13 1.44 -17.91
CA PRO A 282 31.24 2.26 -17.10
C PRO A 282 30.70 1.48 -15.89
N VAL A 283 30.50 2.18 -14.77
CA VAL A 283 29.92 1.56 -13.56
C VAL A 283 28.44 1.12 -13.77
N PHE A 284 27.80 1.62 -14.82
CA PHE A 284 26.40 1.38 -15.12
C PHE A 284 25.49 1.64 -13.92
N THR A 285 24.53 0.73 -13.66
CA THR A 285 23.55 0.85 -12.58
C THR A 285 23.90 0.06 -11.31
N LEU A 286 25.16 -0.36 -11.14
CA LEU A 286 25.57 -1.14 -9.96
C LEU A 286 25.27 -0.46 -8.63
N PRO A 287 25.64 0.83 -8.40
CA PRO A 287 25.36 1.51 -7.14
C PRO A 287 23.88 1.58 -6.81
N PHE A 288 23.07 1.93 -7.81
CA PHE A 288 21.62 1.95 -7.70
C PHE A 288 21.02 0.59 -7.30
N ASN A 289 21.37 -0.47 -8.06
CA ASN A 289 20.83 -1.82 -7.79
C ASN A 289 21.19 -2.30 -6.38
N LEU A 290 22.45 -2.14 -5.97
CA LEU A 290 22.93 -2.64 -4.68
C LEU A 290 22.25 -1.91 -3.52
N VAL A 291 22.21 -0.57 -3.57
CA VAL A 291 21.61 0.24 -2.49
C VAL A 291 20.11 -0.03 -2.38
N VAL A 292 19.39 0.01 -3.49
CA VAL A 292 17.92 -0.15 -3.46
C VAL A 292 17.53 -1.53 -2.98
N LEU A 293 18.20 -2.60 -3.43
CA LEU A 293 17.91 -3.96 -2.96
C LEU A 293 18.21 -4.14 -1.48
N LEU A 294 19.34 -3.63 -1.01
CA LEU A 294 19.72 -3.69 0.40
C LEU A 294 18.69 -2.97 1.28
N PHE A 295 18.30 -1.75 0.91
CA PHE A 295 17.30 -0.98 1.66
C PHE A 295 15.94 -1.68 1.67
N ILE A 296 15.44 -2.14 0.52
CA ILE A 296 14.14 -2.84 0.46
C ILE A 296 14.18 -4.11 1.30
N TYR A 297 15.27 -4.89 1.23
CA TYR A 297 15.41 -6.10 2.00
C TYR A 297 15.34 -5.83 3.51
N VAL A 298 16.18 -4.91 4.00
CA VAL A 298 16.22 -4.56 5.42
C VAL A 298 14.89 -3.97 5.88
N LEU A 299 14.36 -2.97 5.16
CA LEU A 299 13.13 -2.29 5.54
C LEU A 299 11.91 -3.24 5.58
N ARG A 300 11.86 -4.21 4.67
CA ARG A 300 10.81 -5.24 4.67
C ARG A 300 10.89 -6.15 5.89
N HIS A 301 12.09 -6.57 6.28
CA HIS A 301 12.29 -7.48 7.41
C HIS A 301 12.07 -6.81 8.77
N ILE A 302 12.33 -5.51 8.90
CA ILE A 302 12.02 -4.75 10.13
C ILE A 302 10.56 -4.28 10.18
N GLY A 303 9.72 -4.60 9.19
CA GLY A 303 8.32 -4.18 9.17
C GLY A 303 8.12 -2.67 8.96
N PHE A 304 8.91 -2.05 8.05
CA PHE A 304 8.77 -0.60 7.78
C PHE A 304 7.37 -0.28 7.24
N PRO A 305 6.60 0.64 7.87
CA PRO A 305 5.17 0.80 7.63
C PRO A 305 4.81 1.40 6.25
N TYR A 306 5.78 1.95 5.54
CA TYR A 306 5.59 2.58 4.23
C TYR A 306 6.15 1.73 3.09
N MET A 307 6.18 0.40 3.22
CA MET A 307 6.49 -0.50 2.09
C MET A 307 5.37 -0.43 1.05
N ASN A 308 5.75 -0.34 -0.23
CA ASN A 308 4.81 -0.30 -1.34
C ASN A 308 4.69 -1.68 -1.99
N ASP A 309 3.77 -2.50 -1.50
CA ASP A 309 3.53 -3.85 -2.05
C ASP A 309 2.68 -3.82 -3.35
N TYR A 310 1.97 -2.72 -3.61
CA TYR A 310 1.11 -2.51 -4.78
C TYR A 310 1.59 -1.32 -5.62
N ILE A 311 2.71 -1.51 -6.33
CA ILE A 311 3.32 -0.46 -7.15
C ILE A 311 2.36 -0.02 -8.25
N GLN A 312 2.00 1.26 -8.25
CA GLN A 312 1.19 1.92 -9.27
C GLN A 312 2.08 2.60 -10.32
N ASP A 313 1.44 3.15 -11.37
CA ASP A 313 2.16 3.77 -12.50
C ASP A 313 3.03 4.98 -12.11
N ILE A 314 2.67 5.70 -11.03
CA ILE A 314 3.37 6.88 -10.51
C ILE A 314 3.23 6.96 -8.99
N PRO A 315 4.17 7.62 -8.27
CA PRO A 315 4.15 7.77 -6.81
C PRO A 315 2.85 8.35 -6.23
N GLU A 316 2.26 9.34 -6.90
CA GLU A 316 0.99 9.96 -6.49
C GLU A 316 -0.16 8.95 -6.45
N LYS A 317 -0.20 8.01 -7.40
CA LYS A 317 -1.22 6.94 -7.40
C LYS A 317 -0.95 5.90 -6.30
N SER A 318 0.32 5.57 -6.03
CA SER A 318 0.72 4.70 -4.91
C SER A 318 0.32 5.31 -3.58
N LEU A 319 0.56 6.61 -3.39
CA LEU A 319 0.12 7.35 -2.21
C LEU A 319 -1.41 7.36 -2.09
N SER A 320 -2.12 7.65 -3.18
CA SER A 320 -3.58 7.63 -3.18
C SER A 320 -4.13 6.24 -2.85
N TYR A 321 -3.51 5.18 -3.38
CA TYR A 321 -3.89 3.81 -3.05
C TYR A 321 -3.67 3.51 -1.56
N TYR A 322 -2.51 3.88 -1.03
CA TYR A 322 -2.19 3.73 0.39
C TYR A 322 -3.21 4.45 1.30
N LEU A 323 -3.51 5.72 1.01
CA LEU A 323 -4.46 6.51 1.78
C LEU A 323 -5.90 5.97 1.70
N ASN A 324 -6.26 5.32 0.61
CA ASN A 324 -7.60 4.80 0.40
C ASN A 324 -7.79 3.37 0.90
N TYR A 325 -6.79 2.51 0.71
CA TYR A 325 -6.86 1.09 1.02
C TYR A 325 -6.16 0.75 2.33
N SER A 326 -4.86 1.04 2.43
CA SER A 326 -4.04 0.56 3.55
C SER A 326 -4.43 1.20 4.88
N LEU A 327 -4.88 2.47 4.88
CA LEU A 327 -5.38 3.12 6.09
C LEU A 327 -6.77 2.60 6.52
N ARG A 328 -7.55 2.00 5.61
CA ARG A 328 -8.86 1.43 5.94
C ARG A 328 -8.79 -0.03 6.37
N PHE A 329 -7.83 -0.75 5.81
CA PHE A 329 -7.55 -2.15 6.09
C PHE A 329 -6.14 -2.26 6.69
N ASP A 330 -5.91 -1.54 7.80
CA ASP A 330 -4.63 -1.61 8.51
C ASP A 330 -4.46 -3.00 9.11
N ARG A 331 -3.65 -3.82 8.40
CA ARG A 331 -3.30 -5.17 8.83
C ARG A 331 -2.03 -5.22 9.69
N LEU A 332 -1.36 -4.09 9.85
CA LEU A 332 -0.10 -4.00 10.60
C LEU A 332 -0.35 -3.82 12.09
N THR A 333 -1.41 -3.11 12.44
CA THR A 333 -1.78 -2.92 13.85
C THR A 333 -2.73 -4.05 14.26
N PRO A 334 -2.43 -4.80 15.34
CA PRO A 334 -3.33 -5.83 15.86
C PRO A 334 -4.70 -5.26 16.22
N GLN A 335 -5.76 -5.95 15.79
CA GLN A 335 -7.13 -5.52 16.02
C GLN A 335 -7.99 -6.64 16.60
N PRO A 336 -7.75 -7.06 17.87
CA PRO A 336 -8.60 -8.01 18.55
C PRO A 336 -10.01 -7.45 18.75
N GLN A 337 -10.99 -8.34 18.97
CA GLN A 337 -12.31 -7.97 19.46
C GLN A 337 -12.29 -7.87 20.99
N LEU A 338 -13.35 -7.31 21.59
CA LEU A 338 -13.51 -7.32 23.04
C LEU A 338 -13.68 -8.75 23.55
N PRO A 339 -13.01 -9.16 24.65
CA PRO A 339 -13.00 -10.52 25.15
C PRO A 339 -14.24 -10.88 26.00
N PHE A 340 -15.35 -10.19 25.84
CA PHE A 340 -16.57 -10.34 26.64
C PHE A 340 -17.84 -9.97 25.86
N LEU A 341 -19.00 -10.21 26.45
CA LEU A 341 -20.30 -9.70 26.01
C LEU A 341 -20.87 -8.73 27.03
N GLY A 342 -21.75 -7.83 26.56
CA GLY A 342 -22.36 -6.80 27.40
C GLY A 342 -21.45 -5.60 27.63
N LEU A 343 -21.89 -4.73 28.55
CA LEU A 343 -21.22 -3.46 28.84
C LEU A 343 -20.19 -3.66 29.94
N TRP A 344 -18.92 -3.34 29.68
CA TRP A 344 -17.82 -3.38 30.62
C TRP A 344 -17.11 -2.03 30.68
N THR A 345 -16.44 -1.78 31.78
CA THR A 345 -15.71 -0.53 32.07
C THR A 345 -14.20 -0.79 31.98
N VAL A 346 -13.47 0.11 31.32
CA VAL A 346 -11.99 0.10 31.29
C VAL A 346 -11.48 0.50 32.68
N TYR A 347 -10.87 -0.43 33.39
CA TYR A 347 -10.32 -0.20 34.72
C TYR A 347 -8.89 0.34 34.66
N GLN A 348 -8.05 -0.22 33.79
CA GLN A 348 -6.76 0.32 33.40
C GLN A 348 -6.61 0.31 31.88
N GLY A 349 -6.03 1.36 31.34
CA GLY A 349 -5.70 1.50 29.91
C GLY A 349 -4.20 1.42 29.64
N PHE A 350 -3.79 1.87 28.46
CA PHE A 350 -2.39 1.95 28.08
C PHE A 350 -1.65 2.99 28.95
N ASP A 351 -0.42 2.62 29.37
CA ASP A 351 0.50 3.48 30.12
C ASP A 351 -0.12 4.03 31.42
N ASP A 352 -1.01 3.23 32.05
CA ASP A 352 -1.66 3.60 33.32
C ASP A 352 -0.66 3.49 34.49
N GLN A 353 -0.91 4.29 35.53
CA GLN A 353 0.02 4.51 36.66
C GLN A 353 0.28 3.28 37.54
N TRP A 354 -0.53 2.21 37.47
CA TRP A 354 -0.40 1.08 38.39
C TRP A 354 0.47 -0.05 37.83
N THR A 355 -0.08 -0.92 36.97
CA THR A 355 0.60 -2.12 36.47
C THR A 355 1.01 -2.01 34.99
N HIS A 356 0.33 -1.20 34.20
CA HIS A 356 0.58 -1.05 32.76
C HIS A 356 1.73 -0.07 32.50
N GLN A 357 2.98 -0.49 32.84
CA GLN A 357 4.17 0.34 32.69
C GLN A 357 5.31 -0.39 31.99
N GLY A 358 6.26 0.35 31.44
CA GLY A 358 7.46 -0.19 30.83
C GLY A 358 7.16 -1.19 29.70
N ASN A 359 7.62 -2.42 29.83
CA ASN A 359 7.42 -3.47 28.82
C ASN A 359 5.95 -3.90 28.68
N TRP A 360 5.11 -3.64 29.67
CA TRP A 360 3.71 -4.06 29.73
C TRP A 360 2.71 -2.91 29.60
N LYS A 361 3.16 -1.78 29.12
CA LYS A 361 2.37 -0.54 29.05
C LYS A 361 1.16 -0.61 28.09
N TYR A 362 1.14 -1.53 27.14
CA TYR A 362 0.06 -1.70 26.18
C TYR A 362 -0.84 -2.88 26.54
N ALA A 363 -1.58 -2.71 27.63
CA ALA A 363 -2.55 -3.68 28.11
C ALA A 363 -3.84 -2.99 28.58
N TYR A 364 -4.91 -3.72 28.69
CA TYR A 364 -6.19 -3.28 29.24
C TYR A 364 -6.67 -4.21 30.33
N ASP A 365 -7.24 -3.61 31.38
CA ASP A 365 -8.02 -4.29 32.39
C ASP A 365 -9.48 -3.88 32.29
N PHE A 366 -10.38 -4.87 32.30
CA PHE A 366 -11.83 -4.65 32.20
C PHE A 366 -12.56 -5.18 33.42
N VAL A 367 -13.51 -4.41 33.92
CA VAL A 367 -14.43 -4.74 35.00
C VAL A 367 -15.87 -4.48 34.61
N ILE A 368 -16.84 -4.99 35.35
CA ILE A 368 -18.23 -4.58 35.25
C ILE A 368 -18.52 -3.63 36.41
N THR A 369 -19.16 -2.50 36.12
CA THR A 369 -19.58 -1.52 37.13
C THR A 369 -21.08 -1.29 37.08
N ASP A 370 -21.65 -0.90 38.21
CA ASP A 370 -23.04 -0.43 38.32
C ASP A 370 -23.22 1.03 37.89
N GLU A 371 -24.36 1.62 38.20
CA GLU A 371 -24.69 3.01 37.88
C GLU A 371 -23.87 4.04 38.69
N LYS A 372 -23.27 3.61 39.81
CA LYS A 372 -22.41 4.42 40.68
C LYS A 372 -20.93 4.23 40.41
N ASP A 373 -20.60 3.48 39.33
CA ASP A 373 -19.25 3.06 38.98
C ASP A 373 -18.56 2.13 40.00
N GLU A 374 -19.34 1.47 40.91
CA GLU A 374 -18.83 0.46 41.82
C GLU A 374 -18.68 -0.89 41.11
N THR A 375 -17.60 -1.61 41.40
CA THR A 375 -17.27 -2.92 40.78
C THR A 375 -17.93 -4.12 41.48
N TYR A 376 -18.57 -3.89 42.59
CA TYR A 376 -19.14 -4.93 43.49
C TYR A 376 -20.49 -4.50 44.05
N CYS A 377 -21.25 -5.47 44.53
CA CYS A 377 -22.40 -5.27 45.41
C CYS A 377 -22.03 -5.60 46.84
N ASN A 378 -22.96 -5.38 47.78
CA ASN A 378 -22.76 -5.61 49.20
C ASN A 378 -21.55 -4.85 49.79
N GLU A 379 -20.71 -5.53 50.58
CA GLU A 379 -19.51 -4.96 51.21
C GLU A 379 -18.24 -5.15 50.35
N GLY A 380 -18.30 -5.90 49.24
CA GLY A 380 -17.16 -6.18 48.35
C GLY A 380 -16.07 -7.04 49.02
N LEU A 381 -16.41 -7.81 50.03
CA LEU A 381 -15.45 -8.66 50.77
C LEU A 381 -15.31 -10.04 50.15
N ALA A 382 -16.31 -10.53 49.46
CA ALA A 382 -16.30 -11.83 48.79
C ALA A 382 -16.11 -11.69 47.27
N LEU A 383 -15.45 -12.67 46.66
CA LEU A 383 -15.30 -12.71 45.17
C LEU A 383 -16.64 -12.68 44.44
N SER A 384 -17.67 -13.33 45.04
CA SER A 384 -19.04 -13.35 44.50
C SER A 384 -19.73 -12.00 44.49
N ASP A 385 -19.25 -11.03 45.27
CA ASP A 385 -19.80 -9.67 45.27
C ASP A 385 -19.44 -8.88 44.01
N TYR A 386 -18.34 -9.27 43.34
CA TYR A 386 -17.85 -8.59 42.17
C TYR A 386 -18.64 -8.98 40.91
N TYR A 387 -19.18 -8.01 40.19
CA TYR A 387 -20.07 -8.22 39.05
C TYR A 387 -19.42 -9.00 37.90
N CYS A 388 -18.10 -8.88 37.70
CA CYS A 388 -17.37 -9.57 36.64
C CYS A 388 -16.87 -10.97 37.02
N PHE A 389 -16.83 -11.34 38.33
CA PHE A 389 -16.37 -12.65 38.77
C PHE A 389 -17.22 -13.78 38.20
N GLY A 390 -16.57 -14.80 37.64
CA GLY A 390 -17.23 -15.94 37.02
C GLY A 390 -17.91 -15.67 35.68
N LYS A 391 -17.85 -14.44 35.13
CA LYS A 391 -18.39 -14.14 33.80
C LYS A 391 -17.55 -14.78 32.70
N PRO A 392 -18.16 -15.22 31.58
CA PRO A 392 -17.43 -15.85 30.49
C PRO A 392 -16.41 -14.86 29.83
N VAL A 393 -15.20 -15.35 29.64
CA VAL A 393 -14.16 -14.69 28.86
C VAL A 393 -14.09 -15.33 27.47
N LEU A 394 -14.13 -14.51 26.45
CA LEU A 394 -14.24 -14.94 25.06
C LEU A 394 -12.92 -14.75 24.32
N SER A 395 -12.68 -15.58 23.30
CA SER A 395 -11.57 -15.34 22.38
C SER A 395 -11.79 -14.02 21.62
N PRO A 396 -10.81 -13.09 21.67
CA PRO A 396 -10.89 -11.85 20.92
C PRO A 396 -10.40 -11.98 19.48
N VAL A 397 -9.82 -13.12 19.11
CA VAL A 397 -9.16 -13.34 17.82
C VAL A 397 -9.43 -14.73 17.25
N GLU A 398 -9.20 -14.89 15.95
CA GLU A 398 -9.06 -16.19 15.30
C GLU A 398 -7.60 -16.63 15.40
N GLY A 399 -7.37 -17.85 15.93
CA GLY A 399 -6.03 -18.36 16.11
C GLY A 399 -5.99 -19.72 16.79
N THR A 400 -4.79 -20.16 17.14
CA THR A 400 -4.53 -21.42 17.83
C THR A 400 -4.09 -21.14 19.26
N VAL A 401 -4.65 -21.84 20.21
CA VAL A 401 -4.25 -21.78 21.61
C VAL A 401 -2.87 -22.45 21.74
N VAL A 402 -1.86 -21.68 22.16
CA VAL A 402 -0.47 -22.15 22.22
C VAL A 402 0.01 -22.41 23.63
N ASP A 403 -0.58 -21.75 24.62
CA ASP A 403 -0.24 -21.97 26.04
C ASP A 403 -1.46 -21.75 26.95
N ILE A 404 -1.58 -22.54 28.01
CA ILE A 404 -2.64 -22.45 29.01
C ILE A 404 -2.08 -22.83 30.37
N PHE A 405 -2.41 -22.04 31.36
CA PHE A 405 -2.22 -22.42 32.77
C PHE A 405 -3.45 -22.04 33.59
N MET A 406 -4.01 -22.99 34.35
CA MET A 406 -5.29 -22.83 35.08
C MET A 406 -5.27 -23.45 36.50
N GLY A 407 -4.08 -23.61 37.08
CA GLY A 407 -3.89 -24.34 38.32
C GLY A 407 -3.88 -23.49 39.58
N LEU A 408 -3.86 -22.15 39.47
CA LEU A 408 -3.84 -21.27 40.65
C LEU A 408 -5.26 -21.01 41.16
N LYS A 409 -5.39 -21.02 42.51
CA LYS A 409 -6.61 -20.58 43.18
C LYS A 409 -6.79 -19.07 43.04
N ASP A 410 -8.05 -18.64 43.05
CA ASP A 410 -8.36 -17.22 43.11
C ASP A 410 -7.91 -16.64 44.46
N CYS A 411 -7.26 -15.47 44.40
CA CYS A 411 -6.83 -14.76 45.62
C CYS A 411 -8.03 -14.12 46.34
N PRO A 412 -8.03 -14.07 47.67
CA PRO A 412 -8.99 -13.25 48.42
C PRO A 412 -8.89 -11.77 47.99
N ILE A 413 -9.98 -11.03 48.18
CA ILE A 413 -10.02 -9.61 47.83
C ILE A 413 -8.93 -8.83 48.58
N GLY A 414 -8.21 -7.96 47.83
CA GLY A 414 -7.09 -7.19 48.36
C GLY A 414 -5.77 -7.97 48.47
N ALA A 415 -5.77 -9.30 48.36
CA ALA A 415 -4.57 -10.10 48.35
C ALA A 415 -4.09 -10.34 46.90
N VAL A 416 -2.76 -10.48 46.73
CA VAL A 416 -2.15 -10.71 45.40
C VAL A 416 -1.04 -11.75 45.50
N ASP A 417 -0.90 -12.57 44.46
CA ASP A 417 0.23 -13.48 44.30
C ASP A 417 1.32 -12.80 43.47
N LYS A 418 2.36 -12.31 44.13
CA LYS A 418 3.51 -11.64 43.49
C LYS A 418 4.47 -12.60 42.77
N LYS A 419 4.37 -13.91 43.06
CA LYS A 419 5.23 -14.91 42.43
C LYS A 419 4.71 -15.31 41.04
N HIS A 420 3.38 -15.33 40.90
CA HIS A 420 2.72 -15.69 39.64
C HIS A 420 1.85 -14.53 39.18
N ASN A 421 2.48 -13.43 38.79
CA ASN A 421 1.80 -12.15 38.45
C ASN A 421 0.60 -12.30 37.50
N TRP A 422 0.73 -13.11 36.47
CA TRP A 422 -0.29 -13.31 35.44
C TRP A 422 -1.45 -14.24 35.88
N GLY A 423 -1.28 -14.95 37.01
CA GLY A 423 -2.28 -15.90 37.47
C GLY A 423 -2.53 -17.02 36.47
N ASN A 424 -3.80 -17.41 36.34
CA ASN A 424 -4.26 -18.32 35.30
C ASN A 424 -4.40 -17.56 33.97
N TYR A 425 -3.87 -18.13 32.88
CA TYR A 425 -3.80 -17.43 31.58
C TYR A 425 -4.02 -18.35 30.39
N ILE A 426 -4.34 -17.73 29.24
CA ILE A 426 -4.39 -18.35 27.93
C ILE A 426 -3.65 -17.46 26.93
N ILE A 427 -2.77 -18.07 26.13
CA ILE A 427 -2.07 -17.40 25.02
C ILE A 427 -2.56 -17.98 23.69
N ILE A 428 -3.00 -17.10 22.77
CA ILE A 428 -3.52 -17.46 21.45
C ILE A 428 -2.59 -16.88 20.37
N TYR A 429 -2.07 -17.73 19.48
CA TYR A 429 -1.34 -17.32 18.30
C TYR A 429 -2.29 -17.06 17.14
N THR A 430 -2.27 -15.87 16.59
CA THR A 430 -3.19 -15.45 15.54
C THR A 430 -2.67 -15.79 14.15
N ILE A 431 -3.57 -15.88 13.16
CA ILE A 431 -3.22 -16.03 11.75
C ILE A 431 -2.41 -14.83 11.19
N PHE A 432 -2.40 -13.70 11.89
CA PHE A 432 -1.67 -12.47 11.52
C PHE A 432 -0.25 -12.40 12.10
N GLY A 433 0.19 -13.42 12.86
CA GLY A 433 1.57 -13.53 13.36
C GLY A 433 1.85 -12.81 14.67
N TYR A 434 0.84 -12.49 15.47
CA TYR A 434 0.98 -11.98 16.83
C TYR A 434 0.27 -12.86 17.83
N TYR A 435 0.57 -12.69 19.11
CA TYR A 435 -0.03 -13.41 20.23
C TYR A 435 -0.94 -12.49 21.02
N VAL A 436 -2.05 -13.05 21.49
CA VAL A 436 -2.94 -12.41 22.47
C VAL A 436 -2.88 -13.21 23.77
N GLU A 437 -2.49 -12.54 24.84
CA GLU A 437 -2.48 -13.07 26.18
C GLU A 437 -3.67 -12.51 26.96
N ILE A 438 -4.42 -13.40 27.62
CA ILE A 438 -5.52 -13.05 28.53
C ILE A 438 -5.23 -13.71 29.86
N SER A 439 -5.34 -12.96 30.97
CA SER A 439 -4.90 -13.35 32.28
C SER A 439 -5.97 -13.21 33.36
N HIS A 440 -5.68 -13.72 34.57
CA HIS A 440 -6.53 -13.69 35.75
C HIS A 440 -7.79 -14.55 35.65
N PHE A 441 -7.76 -15.66 34.89
CA PHE A 441 -8.89 -16.60 34.83
C PHE A 441 -9.16 -17.26 36.17
N GLN A 442 -10.42 -17.62 36.39
CA GLN A 442 -10.86 -18.44 37.53
C GLN A 442 -10.20 -19.85 37.50
N GLU A 443 -9.88 -20.41 38.68
CA GLU A 443 -9.30 -21.74 38.81
C GLU A 443 -10.08 -22.77 38.00
N LYS A 444 -9.39 -23.58 37.16
CA LYS A 444 -9.95 -24.71 36.40
C LYS A 444 -11.16 -24.38 35.52
N SER A 445 -11.31 -23.12 35.08
CA SER A 445 -12.47 -22.69 34.32
C SER A 445 -12.30 -22.84 32.80
N ASN A 446 -11.12 -23.26 32.30
CA ASN A 446 -10.82 -23.35 30.88
C ASN A 446 -11.81 -24.26 30.12
N LYS A 447 -12.22 -23.82 28.94
CA LYS A 447 -13.11 -24.53 28.01
C LYS A 447 -12.38 -25.00 26.75
N VAL A 448 -11.09 -24.68 26.63
CA VAL A 448 -10.23 -24.97 25.48
C VAL A 448 -8.95 -25.64 25.94
N LYS A 449 -8.22 -26.27 25.02
CA LYS A 449 -6.94 -26.95 25.23
C LYS A 449 -5.88 -26.38 24.33
N ILE A 450 -4.61 -26.61 24.64
CA ILE A 450 -3.47 -26.31 23.76
C ILE A 450 -3.66 -27.04 22.42
N GLY A 451 -3.49 -26.34 21.32
CA GLY A 451 -3.71 -26.83 19.96
C GLY A 451 -5.12 -26.57 19.40
N ASP A 452 -6.09 -26.19 20.22
CA ASP A 452 -7.42 -25.87 19.73
C ASP A 452 -7.41 -24.60 18.89
N THR A 453 -8.15 -24.63 17.77
CA THR A 453 -8.41 -23.43 16.97
C THR A 453 -9.66 -22.74 17.50
N VAL A 454 -9.52 -21.46 17.83
CA VAL A 454 -10.59 -20.60 18.34
C VAL A 454 -10.94 -19.49 17.36
N LYS A 455 -12.17 -19.02 17.43
CA LYS A 455 -12.67 -17.85 16.70
C LYS A 455 -13.15 -16.79 17.68
N PRO A 456 -13.23 -15.51 17.24
CA PRO A 456 -13.84 -14.47 18.07
C PRO A 456 -15.20 -14.92 18.63
N GLY A 457 -15.40 -14.76 19.94
CA GLY A 457 -16.61 -15.20 20.64
C GLY A 457 -16.58 -16.65 21.18
N THR A 458 -15.56 -17.47 20.88
CA THR A 458 -15.37 -18.78 21.52
C THR A 458 -15.11 -18.60 23.01
N VAL A 459 -15.86 -19.29 23.88
CA VAL A 459 -15.67 -19.23 25.34
C VAL A 459 -14.35 -19.89 25.71
N LEU A 460 -13.46 -19.13 26.33
CA LEU A 460 -12.14 -19.59 26.77
C LEU A 460 -12.15 -20.13 28.23
N GLY A 461 -12.84 -19.44 29.11
CA GLY A 461 -12.96 -19.70 30.52
C GLY A 461 -13.79 -18.64 31.22
N ASN A 462 -13.64 -18.46 32.52
CA ASN A 462 -14.35 -17.47 33.29
C ASN A 462 -13.38 -16.44 33.91
N CYS A 463 -13.84 -15.21 34.08
CA CYS A 463 -13.12 -14.16 34.78
C CYS A 463 -12.94 -14.56 36.25
N GLY A 464 -11.72 -14.48 36.76
CA GLY A 464 -11.34 -14.82 38.10
C GLY A 464 -10.56 -13.72 38.81
N ASN A 465 -9.77 -14.11 39.82
CA ASN A 465 -8.94 -13.21 40.65
C ASN A 465 -7.59 -13.87 40.97
N SER A 466 -7.03 -14.66 40.07
CA SER A 466 -5.75 -15.34 40.27
C SER A 466 -4.56 -14.45 39.92
N GLY A 467 -3.44 -14.62 40.65
CA GLY A 467 -2.22 -13.88 40.39
C GLY A 467 -2.15 -12.48 41.03
N TYR A 468 -1.51 -11.52 40.38
CA TYR A 468 -1.44 -10.13 40.85
C TYR A 468 -2.75 -9.39 40.50
N SER A 469 -3.81 -9.78 41.15
CA SER A 469 -5.16 -9.29 40.95
C SER A 469 -5.79 -8.95 42.31
N PRO A 470 -5.84 -7.67 42.70
CA PRO A 470 -6.44 -7.27 43.99
C PRO A 470 -7.96 -7.37 43.99
N GLN A 471 -8.59 -7.38 42.84
CA GLN A 471 -10.02 -7.60 42.58
C GLN A 471 -10.24 -8.28 41.24
N PRO A 472 -11.36 -9.00 41.03
CA PRO A 472 -11.66 -9.63 39.76
C PRO A 472 -11.66 -8.68 38.58
N HIS A 473 -10.96 -9.04 37.50
CA HIS A 473 -10.95 -8.31 36.23
C HIS A 473 -10.44 -9.20 35.10
N ILE A 474 -10.63 -8.77 33.82
CA ILE A 474 -10.03 -9.39 32.67
C ILE A 474 -8.83 -8.54 32.26
N HIS A 475 -7.63 -9.11 32.26
CA HIS A 475 -6.44 -8.52 31.69
C HIS A 475 -6.22 -9.03 30.27
N ILE A 476 -5.94 -8.16 29.30
CA ILE A 476 -5.63 -8.50 27.91
C ILE A 476 -4.47 -7.66 27.37
N GLN A 477 -3.52 -8.35 26.71
CA GLN A 477 -2.41 -7.72 26.02
C GLN A 477 -2.12 -8.40 24.67
N VAL A 478 -1.42 -7.67 23.81
CA VAL A 478 -0.91 -8.18 22.52
C VAL A 478 0.60 -8.14 22.54
N GLN A 479 1.24 -9.20 22.02
CA GLN A 479 2.68 -9.36 21.99
C GLN A 479 3.12 -10.12 20.74
N TYR A 480 4.41 -9.99 20.35
CA TYR A 480 4.95 -10.70 19.19
C TYR A 480 5.78 -11.94 19.55
N TRP A 481 5.94 -12.26 20.83
CA TRP A 481 6.68 -13.41 21.33
C TRP A 481 5.74 -14.34 22.11
N PRO A 482 5.97 -15.67 22.07
CA PRO A 482 5.07 -16.64 22.71
C PRO A 482 5.15 -16.67 24.23
N ASN A 483 6.20 -16.11 24.82
CA ASN A 483 6.48 -16.24 26.24
C ASN A 483 5.50 -15.38 27.06
N LEU A 484 5.03 -15.95 28.19
CA LEU A 484 4.17 -15.26 29.15
C LEU A 484 4.77 -13.90 29.56
N GLY A 485 3.97 -12.85 29.57
CA GLY A 485 4.39 -11.50 29.96
C GLY A 485 5.45 -10.89 29.09
N SER A 486 5.51 -11.22 27.79
CA SER A 486 6.43 -10.62 26.84
C SER A 486 6.15 -9.12 26.63
N ILE A 487 7.08 -8.42 25.97
CA ILE A 487 6.92 -7.00 25.65
C ILE A 487 5.65 -6.78 24.84
N THR A 488 4.79 -5.89 25.34
CA THR A 488 3.50 -5.59 24.73
C THR A 488 3.62 -4.66 23.52
N SER A 489 2.68 -4.80 22.59
CA SER A 489 2.54 -3.96 21.39
C SER A 489 1.22 -3.20 21.42
N PRO A 490 1.16 -1.94 20.95
CA PRO A 490 -0.09 -1.20 20.85
C PRO A 490 -1.07 -1.92 19.92
N PHE A 491 -2.35 -1.88 20.28
CA PHE A 491 -3.45 -2.47 19.51
C PHE A 491 -4.75 -1.68 19.71
N TYR A 492 -5.74 -1.89 18.82
CA TYR A 492 -7.05 -1.28 18.92
C TYR A 492 -8.11 -2.36 18.89
N PHE A 493 -9.21 -2.17 19.61
CA PHE A 493 -10.33 -3.10 19.54
C PHE A 493 -11.14 -2.87 18.27
N SER A 494 -11.29 -3.92 17.47
CA SER A 494 -12.29 -3.93 16.40
C SER A 494 -13.68 -4.14 16.99
N ASN A 495 -14.72 -3.63 16.32
CA ASN A 495 -16.12 -3.86 16.71
C ASN A 495 -16.47 -3.46 18.16
N CYS A 496 -15.85 -2.40 18.65
CA CYS A 496 -16.08 -1.82 19.96
C CYS A 496 -17.04 -0.63 19.86
N ILE A 497 -18.00 -0.55 20.76
CA ILE A 497 -18.98 0.54 20.86
C ILE A 497 -18.90 1.13 22.26
N HIS A 498 -18.84 2.46 22.34
CA HIS A 498 -18.99 3.20 23.59
C HIS A 498 -20.45 3.20 24.07
N GLN A 499 -20.67 3.37 25.37
CA GLN A 499 -21.98 3.50 25.98
C GLN A 499 -22.87 4.58 25.30
N ASN A 500 -22.27 5.64 24.75
CA ASN A 500 -22.97 6.70 24.00
C ASN A 500 -23.33 6.32 22.56
N LYS A 501 -23.25 5.02 22.21
CA LYS A 501 -23.51 4.46 20.87
C LYS A 501 -22.56 4.94 19.77
N THR A 502 -21.36 5.37 20.13
CA THR A 502 -20.34 5.74 19.16
C THR A 502 -19.40 4.53 18.92
N ILE A 503 -19.17 4.18 17.65
CA ILE A 503 -18.24 3.11 17.31
C ILE A 503 -16.79 3.60 17.53
N CYS A 504 -15.99 2.81 18.25
CA CYS A 504 -14.55 3.03 18.39
C CYS A 504 -13.85 2.69 17.05
N THR A 505 -13.60 3.69 16.23
CA THR A 505 -13.01 3.45 14.90
C THR A 505 -11.49 3.38 14.92
N GLU A 506 -10.84 4.21 15.72
CA GLU A 506 -9.38 4.27 15.90
C GLU A 506 -9.10 5.04 17.19
N GLY A 507 -8.88 4.35 18.29
CA GLY A 507 -8.59 5.07 19.52
C GLY A 507 -8.17 4.15 20.66
N VAL A 508 -7.29 4.67 21.49
CA VAL A 508 -6.96 4.06 22.77
C VAL A 508 -8.18 4.28 23.67
N LEU A 509 -8.64 3.19 24.30
CA LEU A 509 -9.70 3.29 25.30
C LEU A 509 -9.11 3.92 26.58
N GLU A 510 -9.78 4.94 27.08
CA GLU A 510 -9.37 5.62 28.30
C GLU A 510 -10.02 4.96 29.53
N LYS A 511 -9.35 5.07 30.66
CA LYS A 511 -9.87 4.62 31.96
C LYS A 511 -11.26 5.23 32.23
N GLY A 512 -12.18 4.41 32.73
CA GLY A 512 -13.57 4.78 33.02
C GLY A 512 -14.51 4.74 31.81
N MET A 513 -13.99 4.54 30.57
CA MET A 513 -14.87 4.35 29.42
C MET A 513 -15.66 3.04 29.55
N LYS A 514 -16.96 3.11 29.28
CA LYS A 514 -17.84 1.94 29.22
C LYS A 514 -18.00 1.51 27.76
N VAL A 515 -17.69 0.25 27.50
CA VAL A 515 -17.64 -0.31 26.13
C VAL A 515 -18.39 -1.64 26.05
N GLU A 516 -18.94 -1.91 24.87
CA GLU A 516 -19.59 -3.17 24.54
C GLU A 516 -19.18 -3.66 23.15
N PRO A 517 -19.18 -4.97 22.87
CA PRO A 517 -18.91 -5.48 21.55
C PRO A 517 -20.09 -5.25 20.59
N MET A 518 -19.78 -5.00 19.33
CA MET A 518 -20.78 -4.89 18.27
C MET A 518 -21.39 -6.26 17.96
N THR A 519 -22.71 -6.37 17.99
CA THR A 519 -23.44 -7.60 17.71
C THR A 519 -23.67 -7.80 16.23
N PHE A 520 -23.36 -8.98 15.68
CA PHE A 520 -23.46 -9.27 14.26
C PHE A 520 -24.90 -9.39 13.77
N SER A 521 -25.23 -8.73 12.66
CA SER A 521 -26.54 -8.82 11.98
C SER A 521 -26.45 -9.72 10.74
N ARG A 522 -27.04 -10.91 10.81
CA ARG A 522 -27.17 -11.82 9.64
C ARG A 522 -27.94 -11.18 8.51
N LYS A 523 -29.06 -10.51 8.78
CA LYS A 523 -29.89 -9.83 7.78
C LYS A 523 -29.11 -8.74 7.06
N ARG A 524 -28.42 -7.85 7.81
CA ARG A 524 -27.58 -6.80 7.22
C ARG A 524 -26.44 -7.36 6.39
N ASN A 525 -25.82 -8.44 6.86
CA ASN A 525 -24.77 -9.11 6.09
C ASN A 525 -25.30 -9.66 4.76
N GLN A 526 -26.47 -10.27 4.72
CA GLN A 526 -27.07 -10.74 3.47
C GLN A 526 -27.32 -9.62 2.49
N VAL A 527 -27.87 -8.49 2.95
CA VAL A 527 -28.14 -7.31 2.12
C VAL A 527 -26.86 -6.73 1.52
N LEU A 528 -25.74 -6.76 2.25
CA LEU A 528 -24.46 -6.18 1.85
C LEU A 528 -23.47 -7.20 1.24
N THR A 529 -23.87 -8.48 1.12
CA THR A 529 -23.07 -9.51 0.45
C THR A 529 -23.37 -9.53 -1.04
N PHE A 530 -22.47 -8.97 -1.83
CA PHE A 530 -22.57 -8.96 -3.29
C PHE A 530 -21.76 -10.11 -3.88
N ILE A 531 -22.29 -10.73 -4.92
CA ILE A 531 -21.63 -11.82 -5.67
C ILE A 531 -21.32 -11.35 -7.10
N LEU A 532 -20.43 -12.08 -7.76
CA LEU A 532 -20.06 -11.79 -9.14
C LEU A 532 -21.31 -11.81 -10.04
N ASP A 533 -21.36 -10.83 -10.96
CA ASP A 533 -22.46 -10.62 -11.92
C ASP A 533 -23.83 -10.18 -11.31
N ASP A 534 -23.90 -9.85 -10.00
CA ASP A 534 -25.06 -9.12 -9.49
C ASP A 534 -25.27 -7.83 -10.26
N GLN A 535 -26.51 -7.53 -10.65
CA GLN A 535 -26.89 -6.35 -11.41
C GLN A 535 -27.95 -5.53 -10.68
N PHE A 536 -27.79 -4.21 -10.72
CA PHE A 536 -28.69 -3.25 -10.10
C PHE A 536 -28.96 -2.10 -11.06
N SER A 537 -30.21 -1.74 -11.23
CA SER A 537 -30.63 -0.59 -12.06
C SER A 537 -31.01 0.58 -11.17
N PHE A 538 -30.56 1.77 -11.52
CA PHE A 538 -30.83 2.99 -10.80
C PHE A 538 -31.28 4.10 -11.74
N MET A 539 -32.28 4.90 -11.29
CA MET A 539 -32.64 6.18 -11.89
C MET A 539 -31.86 7.30 -11.21
N LEU A 540 -31.16 8.09 -11.99
CA LEU A 540 -30.50 9.32 -11.55
C LEU A 540 -31.48 10.49 -11.68
N LYS A 541 -31.71 11.18 -10.57
CA LYS A 541 -32.40 12.49 -10.54
C LYS A 541 -31.44 13.57 -10.04
N ILE A 542 -31.48 14.72 -10.68
CA ILE A 542 -30.73 15.91 -10.24
C ILE A 542 -31.71 17.06 -10.10
N ASN A 543 -31.80 17.64 -8.88
CA ASN A 543 -32.76 18.69 -8.54
C ASN A 543 -34.19 18.32 -8.99
N GLU A 544 -34.62 17.09 -8.64
CA GLU A 544 -35.94 16.48 -8.98
C GLU A 544 -36.17 16.13 -10.45
N ASN A 545 -35.29 16.56 -11.38
CA ASN A 545 -35.38 16.17 -12.79
C ASN A 545 -34.75 14.78 -13.03
N GLU A 546 -35.51 13.88 -13.66
CA GLU A 546 -34.97 12.61 -14.12
C GLU A 546 -34.01 12.82 -15.29
N ILE A 547 -32.80 12.27 -15.16
CA ILE A 547 -31.77 12.49 -16.17
C ILE A 547 -31.49 11.23 -16.96
N LYS A 548 -31.27 10.08 -16.24
CA LYS A 548 -30.81 8.85 -16.91
C LYS A 548 -30.96 7.64 -16.01
N ALA A 549 -31.42 6.52 -16.58
CA ALA A 549 -31.24 5.20 -16.00
C ALA A 549 -29.83 4.68 -16.29
N PHE A 550 -29.24 3.94 -15.34
CA PHE A 550 -27.96 3.29 -15.50
C PHE A 550 -27.91 1.96 -14.73
N HIS A 551 -27.02 1.08 -15.19
CA HIS A 551 -26.86 -0.25 -14.60
C HIS A 551 -25.50 -0.35 -13.93
N ILE A 552 -25.48 -0.98 -12.77
CA ILE A 552 -24.27 -1.32 -12.01
C ILE A 552 -24.15 -2.83 -12.00
N THR A 553 -23.00 -3.36 -12.42
CA THR A 553 -22.70 -4.78 -12.35
C THR A 553 -21.56 -5.01 -11.36
N VAL A 554 -21.67 -6.04 -10.54
CA VAL A 554 -20.58 -6.48 -9.65
C VAL A 554 -19.57 -7.28 -10.45
N ARG A 555 -18.31 -6.85 -10.40
CA ARG A 555 -17.18 -7.48 -11.08
C ARG A 555 -16.06 -7.78 -10.08
N MET A 556 -15.10 -8.57 -10.52
CA MET A 556 -13.92 -8.93 -9.73
C MET A 556 -12.65 -8.68 -10.54
N ASP A 557 -11.65 -8.12 -9.91
CA ASP A 557 -10.32 -7.93 -10.48
C ASP A 557 -9.47 -9.21 -10.34
N ARG A 558 -8.30 -9.24 -10.97
CA ARG A 558 -7.40 -10.41 -10.98
C ARG A 558 -6.84 -10.78 -9.60
N ASP A 559 -6.78 -9.81 -8.70
CA ASP A 559 -6.36 -10.00 -7.31
C ASP A 559 -7.47 -10.46 -6.37
N GLY A 560 -8.68 -10.74 -6.91
CA GLY A 560 -9.85 -11.15 -6.14
C GLY A 560 -10.66 -9.99 -5.54
N SER A 561 -10.28 -8.74 -5.79
CA SER A 561 -11.00 -7.57 -5.27
C SER A 561 -12.30 -7.34 -6.03
N TYR A 562 -13.43 -7.25 -5.31
CA TYR A 562 -14.73 -6.94 -5.86
C TYR A 562 -14.93 -5.44 -6.08
N PHE A 563 -15.68 -5.08 -7.13
CA PHE A 563 -16.03 -3.71 -7.41
C PHE A 563 -17.39 -3.59 -8.10
N PHE A 564 -18.08 -2.47 -7.89
CA PHE A 564 -19.20 -2.01 -8.69
C PHE A 564 -18.67 -1.33 -9.95
N GLN A 565 -19.20 -1.70 -11.09
CA GLN A 565 -18.91 -1.10 -12.38
C GLN A 565 -20.17 -0.56 -13.02
N ILE A 566 -20.17 0.67 -13.51
CA ILE A 566 -21.23 1.16 -14.37
C ILE A 566 -21.02 0.57 -15.76
N ASP A 567 -22.05 -0.08 -16.31
CA ASP A 567 -21.98 -0.72 -17.61
C ASP A 567 -21.58 0.29 -18.71
N ASP A 568 -20.85 -0.19 -19.71
CA ASP A 568 -20.27 0.60 -20.81
C ASP A 568 -19.27 1.68 -20.37
N THR A 569 -18.83 1.67 -19.14
CA THR A 569 -17.82 2.61 -18.61
C THR A 569 -16.64 1.88 -17.98
N ASN A 570 -15.56 2.62 -17.72
CA ASN A 570 -14.42 2.14 -16.94
C ASN A 570 -14.50 2.62 -15.47
N GLU A 571 -15.67 3.07 -15.02
CA GLU A 571 -15.86 3.55 -13.66
C GLU A 571 -16.02 2.36 -12.71
N ARG A 572 -15.24 2.34 -11.62
CA ARG A 572 -15.21 1.23 -10.66
C ARG A 572 -15.16 1.76 -9.24
N LEU A 573 -16.00 1.22 -8.36
CA LEU A 573 -15.96 1.45 -6.93
C LEU A 573 -15.67 0.14 -6.21
N TYR A 574 -14.48 0.01 -5.68
CA TYR A 574 -14.04 -1.18 -4.95
C TYR A 574 -14.64 -1.22 -3.55
N PHE A 575 -15.06 -2.41 -3.15
CA PHE A 575 -15.64 -2.65 -1.83
C PHE A 575 -15.19 -3.99 -1.26
N GLY A 576 -15.42 -4.18 0.05
CA GLY A 576 -15.16 -5.43 0.75
C GLY A 576 -15.87 -5.49 2.10
N ILE A 577 -15.92 -6.68 2.68
CA ILE A 577 -16.41 -6.89 4.04
C ILE A 577 -15.25 -7.41 4.89
N GLU A 578 -14.90 -6.68 5.93
CA GLU A 578 -13.87 -7.07 6.88
C GLU A 578 -14.30 -6.63 8.28
N GLN A 579 -14.05 -7.46 9.31
CA GLN A 579 -14.34 -7.15 10.71
C GLN A 579 -15.78 -6.65 10.96
N GLN A 580 -16.78 -7.32 10.34
CA GLN A 580 -18.20 -6.94 10.43
C GLN A 580 -18.50 -5.51 9.91
N ARG A 581 -17.72 -5.02 8.95
CA ARG A 581 -17.92 -3.72 8.29
C ARG A 581 -17.89 -3.90 6.79
N PHE A 582 -18.92 -3.41 6.11
CA PHE A 582 -18.86 -3.22 4.66
C PHE A 582 -18.14 -1.91 4.37
N THR A 583 -17.15 -1.93 3.50
CA THR A 583 -16.29 -0.78 3.26
C THR A 583 -16.10 -0.55 1.77
N CYS A 584 -16.39 0.67 1.30
CA CYS A 584 -15.90 1.17 0.03
C CYS A 584 -14.54 1.82 0.24
N TYR A 585 -13.55 1.49 -0.63
CA TYR A 585 -12.18 1.95 -0.37
C TYR A 585 -11.45 2.56 -1.56
N ARG A 586 -11.86 2.30 -2.79
CA ARG A 586 -11.16 2.82 -3.98
C ARG A 586 -12.15 3.15 -5.08
N LEU A 587 -12.04 4.36 -5.62
CA LEU A 587 -12.81 4.82 -6.77
C LEU A 587 -11.88 5.03 -7.97
N ILE A 588 -12.21 4.41 -9.10
CA ILE A 588 -11.60 4.66 -10.40
C ILE A 588 -12.70 5.19 -11.32
N GLY A 589 -12.53 6.37 -11.90
CA GLY A 589 -13.53 6.94 -12.78
C GLY A 589 -13.24 8.37 -13.17
N LYS A 590 -14.18 8.96 -13.90
CA LYS A 590 -14.14 10.37 -14.32
C LYS A 590 -14.49 11.29 -13.13
N LYS A 591 -14.20 12.55 -13.30
CA LYS A 591 -14.65 13.63 -12.42
C LYS A 591 -16.19 13.60 -12.34
N ASN A 592 -16.76 13.62 -11.12
CA ASN A 592 -18.20 13.50 -10.86
C ASN A 592 -18.83 12.16 -11.31
N SER A 593 -18.10 11.07 -11.13
CA SER A 593 -18.64 9.72 -11.31
C SER A 593 -19.87 9.47 -10.45
N LEU A 594 -20.88 8.79 -10.99
CA LEU A 594 -22.08 8.40 -10.22
C LEU A 594 -21.71 7.52 -9.03
N LEU A 595 -20.67 6.68 -9.16
CA LEU A 595 -20.15 5.87 -8.07
C LEU A 595 -19.52 6.71 -6.94
N SER A 596 -19.14 7.97 -7.20
CA SER A 596 -18.64 8.86 -6.15
C SER A 596 -19.73 9.26 -5.16
N TYR A 597 -20.97 9.40 -5.61
CA TYR A 597 -22.11 9.68 -4.74
C TYR A 597 -22.43 8.50 -3.84
N ILE A 598 -22.39 7.29 -4.40
CA ILE A 598 -22.52 6.05 -3.64
C ILE A 598 -21.42 5.98 -2.59
N PHE A 599 -20.16 6.23 -2.98
CA PHE A 599 -19.03 6.21 -2.05
C PHE A 599 -19.17 7.26 -0.93
N ALA A 600 -19.62 8.47 -1.25
CA ALA A 600 -19.82 9.52 -0.24
C ALA A 600 -20.88 9.12 0.80
N ALA A 601 -21.94 8.43 0.38
CA ALA A 601 -23.02 8.01 1.26
C ALA A 601 -22.67 6.78 2.12
N LEU A 602 -21.72 5.93 1.69
CA LEU A 602 -21.41 4.66 2.36
C LEU A 602 -19.91 4.29 2.38
N PRO A 603 -19.06 5.11 2.98
CA PRO A 603 -17.64 4.76 3.05
C PRO A 603 -17.39 3.52 3.94
N ILE A 604 -18.10 3.39 5.06
CA ILE A 604 -18.09 2.25 5.98
C ILE A 604 -19.49 2.05 6.53
N ILE A 605 -20.01 0.83 6.51
CA ILE A 605 -21.29 0.46 7.12
C ILE A 605 -21.07 -0.67 8.12
N PRO A 606 -21.40 -0.49 9.40
CA PRO A 606 -21.34 -1.54 10.40
C PRO A 606 -22.44 -2.60 10.14
N ILE A 607 -22.06 -3.88 10.21
CA ILE A 607 -22.97 -5.02 10.05
C ILE A 607 -23.45 -5.45 11.43
N THR A 608 -24.38 -4.69 11.99
CA THR A 608 -24.81 -4.85 13.38
C THR A 608 -26.33 -4.84 13.54
N THR A 609 -26.79 -5.39 14.68
CA THR A 609 -28.19 -5.30 15.13
C THR A 609 -28.43 -4.10 16.05
N GLN A 610 -27.39 -3.47 16.58
CA GLN A 610 -27.51 -2.31 17.47
C GLN A 610 -28.02 -1.08 16.72
N ARG A 611 -28.82 -0.26 17.40
CA ARG A 611 -29.54 0.88 16.82
C ARG A 611 -28.85 2.20 17.18
N ASP A 612 -29.14 3.22 16.38
CA ASP A 612 -28.72 4.61 16.61
C ASP A 612 -27.20 4.79 16.78
N LEU A 613 -26.43 3.97 16.07
CA LEU A 613 -24.97 4.05 16.12
C LEU A 613 -24.45 5.25 15.34
N LYS A 614 -23.38 5.86 15.89
CA LYS A 614 -22.65 6.95 15.27
C LYS A 614 -21.20 6.57 15.05
N TRP A 615 -20.62 7.00 13.93
CA TRP A 615 -19.21 6.80 13.64
C TRP A 615 -18.66 7.90 12.73
N SER A 616 -17.37 8.12 12.79
CA SER A 616 -16.66 8.95 11.82
C SER A 616 -15.98 8.07 10.78
N SER A 617 -15.86 8.56 9.56
CA SER A 617 -15.11 7.91 8.51
C SER A 617 -14.31 8.93 7.70
N ILE A 618 -13.11 8.54 7.30
CA ILE A 618 -12.27 9.33 6.41
C ILE A 618 -12.63 8.94 4.97
N LEU A 619 -12.98 9.93 4.16
CA LEU A 619 -13.21 9.77 2.74
C LEU A 619 -11.94 10.10 1.95
N PRO A 620 -11.64 9.35 0.88
CA PRO A 620 -10.58 9.74 -0.03
C PRO A 620 -10.82 11.11 -0.65
N GLY A 621 -9.78 11.91 -0.77
CA GLY A 621 -9.88 13.26 -1.34
C GLY A 621 -10.46 13.32 -2.75
N ASN A 622 -10.35 12.23 -3.53
CA ASN A 622 -10.86 12.14 -4.89
C ASN A 622 -12.37 11.83 -4.99
N VAL A 623 -13.04 11.51 -3.90
CA VAL A 623 -14.50 11.21 -3.89
C VAL A 623 -15.32 12.44 -4.22
N LEU A 624 -14.97 13.60 -3.68
CA LEU A 624 -15.68 14.88 -3.88
C LEU A 624 -14.96 15.81 -4.89
N GLY A 625 -13.98 15.32 -5.61
CA GLY A 625 -13.27 16.08 -6.64
C GLY A 625 -11.85 15.56 -6.88
N PRO A 626 -11.17 16.03 -7.94
CA PRO A 626 -9.82 15.59 -8.23
C PRO A 626 -8.85 16.14 -7.17
N VAL A 627 -7.96 15.27 -6.69
CA VAL A 627 -6.80 15.67 -5.91
C VAL A 627 -5.76 16.25 -6.88
N GLY A 628 -5.43 17.52 -6.73
CA GLY A 628 -4.41 18.18 -7.54
C GLY A 628 -3.00 17.63 -7.25
N ARG A 629 -2.07 17.80 -8.19
CA ARG A 629 -0.68 17.31 -8.03
C ARG A 629 0.02 17.93 -6.82
N ILE A 630 -0.19 19.23 -6.58
CA ILE A 630 0.34 19.94 -5.41
C ILE A 630 -0.27 19.37 -4.13
N GLN A 631 -1.58 19.06 -4.14
CA GLN A 631 -2.24 18.45 -2.99
C GLN A 631 -1.67 17.07 -2.69
N SER A 632 -1.45 16.22 -3.71
CA SER A 632 -0.79 14.92 -3.53
C SER A 632 0.63 15.06 -2.96
N LEU A 633 1.38 16.06 -3.42
CA LEU A 633 2.70 16.36 -2.89
C LEU A 633 2.61 16.75 -1.40
N LEU A 634 1.70 17.65 -1.02
CA LEU A 634 1.51 18.04 0.38
C LEU A 634 1.05 16.87 1.25
N GLN A 635 0.15 16.02 0.74
CA GLN A 635 -0.25 14.77 1.41
C GLN A 635 0.91 13.80 1.61
N SER A 636 1.92 13.79 0.74
CA SER A 636 3.10 12.95 0.93
C SER A 636 3.97 13.39 2.14
N PHE A 637 3.91 14.65 2.53
CA PHE A 637 4.57 15.12 3.76
C PHE A 637 3.71 14.91 5.01
N ASP A 638 2.39 15.12 4.91
CA ASP A 638 1.47 14.81 6.00
C ASP A 638 0.18 14.23 5.44
N HIS A 639 -0.03 12.95 5.67
CA HIS A 639 -1.18 12.18 5.17
C HIS A 639 -2.54 12.72 5.64
N ARG A 640 -2.57 13.54 6.71
CA ARG A 640 -3.79 14.15 7.25
C ARG A 640 -4.26 15.39 6.47
N ILE A 641 -3.37 15.99 5.68
CA ILE A 641 -3.71 17.13 4.83
C ILE A 641 -4.74 16.70 3.77
N TYR A 642 -5.81 17.49 3.61
CA TYR A 642 -6.91 17.23 2.67
C TYR A 642 -7.70 15.93 2.92
N GLN A 643 -7.66 15.37 4.12
CA GLN A 643 -8.60 14.31 4.50
C GLN A 643 -10.01 14.91 4.61
N ILE A 644 -10.98 14.24 4.02
CA ILE A 644 -12.40 14.56 4.13
C ILE A 644 -12.96 13.69 5.25
N ARG A 645 -13.52 14.30 6.30
CA ARG A 645 -14.18 13.58 7.38
C ARG A 645 -15.69 13.67 7.22
N GLY A 646 -16.35 12.53 7.32
CA GLY A 646 -17.78 12.43 7.41
C GLY A 646 -18.19 11.82 8.74
N GLU A 647 -19.24 12.36 9.35
CA GLU A 647 -19.91 11.79 10.51
C GLU A 647 -21.15 11.07 10.02
N TYR A 648 -21.31 9.83 10.40
CA TYR A 648 -22.38 8.97 9.94
C TYR A 648 -23.19 8.45 11.12
N SER A 649 -24.47 8.21 10.89
CA SER A 649 -25.37 7.59 11.86
C SER A 649 -26.30 6.60 11.21
N LEU A 650 -26.57 5.51 11.92
CA LEU A 650 -27.54 4.48 11.56
C LEU A 650 -28.85 4.82 12.29
N ILE A 651 -29.91 5.09 11.53
CA ILE A 651 -31.22 5.56 12.03
C ILE A 651 -32.38 4.69 11.49
N GLN A 652 -33.59 4.96 11.95
CA GLN A 652 -34.84 4.29 11.50
C GLN A 652 -34.76 2.76 11.59
N ASP A 653 -34.54 2.23 12.79
CA ASP A 653 -34.43 0.79 13.04
C ASP A 653 -33.36 0.09 12.16
N ASN A 654 -32.26 0.81 11.90
CA ASN A 654 -31.15 0.36 11.05
C ASN A 654 -31.47 0.27 9.54
N GLN A 655 -32.50 0.92 9.06
CA GLN A 655 -32.84 0.91 7.62
C GLN A 655 -32.18 2.03 6.83
N CYS A 656 -31.67 3.07 7.50
CA CYS A 656 -31.08 4.23 6.85
C CYS A 656 -29.74 4.62 7.48
N VAL A 657 -28.77 4.97 6.63
CA VAL A 657 -27.50 5.59 7.02
C VAL A 657 -27.54 7.04 6.59
N THR A 658 -27.40 7.97 7.53
CA THR A 658 -27.24 9.40 7.24
C THR A 658 -25.81 9.83 7.47
N GLY A 659 -25.32 10.77 6.66
CA GLY A 659 -23.96 11.29 6.76
C GLY A 659 -23.92 12.81 6.66
N LEU A 660 -22.99 13.41 7.41
CA LEU A 660 -22.63 14.83 7.33
C LEU A 660 -21.15 14.92 6.99
N ILE A 661 -20.83 15.43 5.80
CA ILE A 661 -19.46 15.51 5.30
C ILE A 661 -19.06 16.99 5.25
N SER A 662 -17.97 17.33 5.94
CA SER A 662 -17.40 18.67 5.90
C SER A 662 -16.31 18.75 4.82
N PHE A 663 -16.54 19.56 3.78
CA PHE A 663 -15.60 19.74 2.68
C PHE A 663 -15.52 21.17 2.20
N LYS A 664 -14.33 21.79 2.19
CA LYS A 664 -14.09 23.17 1.70
C LYS A 664 -15.09 24.21 2.22
N ARG A 665 -15.38 24.21 3.52
CA ARG A 665 -16.38 25.07 4.19
C ARG A 665 -17.84 24.82 3.79
N GLN A 666 -18.11 23.74 3.07
CA GLN A 666 -19.45 23.29 2.73
C GLN A 666 -19.79 22.05 3.54
N VAL A 667 -21.07 21.90 3.87
CA VAL A 667 -21.60 20.68 4.49
C VAL A 667 -22.42 19.95 3.45
N ILE A 668 -22.05 18.70 3.19
CA ILE A 668 -22.76 17.80 2.29
C ILE A 668 -23.52 16.81 3.14
N LYS A 669 -24.84 16.71 2.93
CA LYS A 669 -25.67 15.72 3.62
C LYS A 669 -25.85 14.49 2.72
N THR A 670 -25.75 13.32 3.30
CA THR A 670 -26.00 12.05 2.59
C THR A 670 -27.04 11.22 3.33
N CYS A 671 -27.83 10.49 2.58
CA CYS A 671 -28.77 9.52 3.10
C CYS A 671 -28.76 8.29 2.19
N LEU A 672 -28.73 7.10 2.77
CA LEU A 672 -28.77 5.83 2.07
C LEU A 672 -29.79 4.93 2.77
N SER A 673 -30.74 4.40 2.02
CA SER A 673 -31.63 3.34 2.48
C SER A 673 -31.25 1.99 1.86
N PHE A 674 -31.47 0.92 2.63
CA PHE A 674 -31.18 -0.44 2.17
C PHE A 674 -32.39 -1.04 1.51
N HIS A 675 -32.15 -1.83 0.46
CA HIS A 675 -33.19 -2.64 -0.15
C HIS A 675 -33.54 -3.84 0.77
N GLU A 676 -34.75 -4.36 0.67
CA GLU A 676 -35.22 -5.43 1.55
C GLU A 676 -34.42 -6.73 1.39
N THR A 677 -34.04 -7.06 0.17
CA THR A 677 -33.35 -8.31 -0.16
C THR A 677 -31.86 -8.13 -0.32
N LYS A 678 -31.39 -7.15 -1.15
CA LYS A 678 -29.95 -6.99 -1.49
C LYS A 678 -29.62 -5.59 -1.99
N GLY A 679 -28.58 -5.00 -1.43
CA GLY A 679 -28.01 -3.72 -1.86
C GLY A 679 -28.79 -2.51 -1.32
N PHE A 680 -28.90 -1.49 -2.16
CA PHE A 680 -29.37 -0.16 -1.79
C PHE A 680 -30.69 0.14 -2.51
N GLN A 681 -31.63 0.73 -1.80
CA GLN A 681 -32.89 1.20 -2.37
C GLN A 681 -32.77 2.62 -2.90
N GLU A 682 -32.17 3.50 -2.08
CA GLU A 682 -32.02 4.89 -2.41
C GLU A 682 -30.69 5.43 -1.91
N VAL A 683 -30.04 6.30 -2.69
CA VAL A 683 -28.85 7.03 -2.31
C VAL A 683 -29.06 8.50 -2.63
N SER A 684 -29.09 9.33 -1.61
CA SER A 684 -29.27 10.77 -1.71
C SER A 684 -28.02 11.51 -1.26
N VAL A 685 -27.55 12.49 -2.05
CA VAL A 685 -26.42 13.36 -1.72
C VAL A 685 -26.82 14.80 -2.01
N GLN A 686 -26.90 15.59 -0.95
CA GLN A 686 -27.30 17.00 -1.01
C GLN A 686 -26.09 17.91 -0.85
N PHE A 687 -25.70 18.56 -1.92
CA PHE A 687 -24.78 19.70 -1.94
C PHE A 687 -25.53 21.02 -1.74
N PRO A 688 -24.86 22.13 -1.42
CA PRO A 688 -25.54 23.44 -1.26
C PRO A 688 -26.37 23.88 -2.48
N GLU A 689 -25.90 23.55 -3.70
CA GLU A 689 -26.51 23.99 -4.97
C GLU A 689 -27.10 22.85 -5.78
N LYS A 690 -26.96 21.59 -5.32
CA LYS A 690 -27.33 20.41 -6.11
C LYS A 690 -27.78 19.27 -5.21
N HIS A 691 -28.95 18.71 -5.50
CA HIS A 691 -29.42 17.46 -4.91
C HIS A 691 -29.29 16.31 -5.94
N VAL A 692 -28.61 15.26 -5.56
CA VAL A 692 -28.46 14.04 -6.38
C VAL A 692 -29.18 12.90 -5.69
N LEU A 693 -30.10 12.28 -6.39
CA LEU A 693 -30.89 11.15 -5.92
C LEU A 693 -30.72 9.98 -6.88
N LEU A 694 -30.35 8.84 -6.37
CA LEU A 694 -30.28 7.55 -7.07
C LEU A 694 -31.36 6.65 -6.47
N THR A 695 -32.36 6.30 -7.23
CA THR A 695 -33.45 5.40 -6.80
C THR A 695 -33.37 4.11 -7.57
N ARG A 696 -33.43 2.98 -6.89
CA ARG A 696 -33.43 1.65 -7.52
C ARG A 696 -34.70 1.45 -8.36
N ILE A 697 -34.50 0.86 -9.52
CA ILE A 697 -35.57 0.40 -10.41
C ILE A 697 -35.58 -1.13 -10.32
N ASP A 698 -36.67 -1.69 -9.82
CA ASP A 698 -36.82 -3.14 -9.82
C ASP A 698 -37.31 -3.63 -11.20
N PRO A 699 -36.93 -4.87 -11.62
CA PRO A 699 -37.25 -5.36 -12.98
C PRO A 699 -38.72 -5.42 -13.33
N GLU A 700 -39.61 -5.44 -12.33
CA GLU A 700 -41.05 -5.49 -12.53
C GLU A 700 -41.70 -4.13 -12.92
N GLU A 701 -41.01 -3.00 -12.71
CA GLU A 701 -41.51 -1.66 -13.07
C GLU A 701 -41.10 -1.21 -14.48
N SER A 702 -40.29 -1.99 -15.19
CA SER A 702 -39.77 -1.67 -16.52
C SER A 702 -40.49 -2.36 -17.68
N SER A 703 -41.67 -2.98 -17.43
CA SER A 703 -42.50 -3.62 -18.45
C SER A 703 -43.61 -2.71 -19.01
#